data_845fc0945f14b9b4219f92a63bb3918c
#
_entry.id   845fc0945f14b9b4219f92a63bb3918c
#
_cell.length_a   1.000
_cell.length_b   1.000
_cell.length_c   1.000
_cell.angle_alpha   90.00
_cell.angle_beta   90.00
_cell.angle_gamma   90.00
#
_symmetry.space_group_name_H-M   'P 1'
#
loop_
_entity.id
_entity.type
_entity.pdbx_description
1 polymer ?
#
loop_
_entity_poly.entity_id
_entity_poly.type
_entity_poly.pdbx_seq_one_letter_code
_entity_poly.pdbx_strand_id
1 'polypeptide(L)'
;MSPAAADATGRPERTSRSDRPERRPVDERLMATGTVLDSIVKARTARIPELRERFGHLLQAPPPRSQRSFADALRTRSGEGAAPRPALIMECKAASPSRGTIRADYDPAGLARAYAPWAAAVSVLTEPDRFNGSFEDLAAVRAAVDAPVLCKDFVVDPVQVLAARSLGADAILLMLSVVPDDVYRELADLAADLGMEVLTEVCTPEQMHRAARLGARVIGINNRDLRTLATDIARTEELAPLAPSGAVLVGESGVEGADDVRRLAGLVDALLIGSALSGAPDPGALAEALATAVPLPAGTGGQSGVDGAGPAVGPHGADAGAGRNAAEPAGADDAGAPAPARPPRGRDAHPRLPAYFGPYGGQYVPELLIPALDQLEDAFIEARSDPSFAAELDDLMRRFLGRPTPVTELRTLPLEGRARIFLKREDLVHGGAHKGNQVLGQALLARRMGKSRIIAETGAGQHGTATAMVCALLGLECTIYMGATDVVRQAANVERMELMGARVVPVASGAGTLKDAVNEALRDWTASFATTHYLLGTAAGAHPFPTIVHEYHRCISREARAQVLALTGRLPDEVIACVGGGSNAIGMFSEFIDDAGVGLIGVEPAGRGLETGRHGAPINAGRTGILHGARSYLMRTPEGQVEESFSVSAGLDYPGVGPEHAWLADTGRARYVGITDDEAVEAFVALSRHEGIIPALESAHALAQALKIARGTPPGAPAPHLLVCLSGRGDKDLDQVRMRLGGSFSSDGAVARAAAVVEEMGGRTRYSSSAGQEA
;
A
#
# COMPACT_ATOMS: atom_id res chain seq x y z
N MET A 1 20.04 -55.56 -21.00
CA MET A 1 19.74 -54.74 -19.82
C MET A 1 20.61 -55.24 -18.66
N SER A 2 21.77 -54.61 -18.44
CA SER A 2 22.65 -54.92 -17.31
C SER A 2 22.36 -53.94 -16.19
N PRO A 3 22.36 -54.39 -14.90
CA PRO A 3 22.14 -53.51 -13.77
C PRO A 3 23.38 -52.65 -13.50
N ALA A 4 23.16 -51.37 -13.21
CA ALA A 4 24.19 -50.42 -12.83
C ALA A 4 24.83 -50.85 -11.49
N ALA A 5 26.15 -50.77 -11.38
CA ALA A 5 26.91 -51.04 -10.18
C ALA A 5 26.72 -49.87 -9.18
N ALA A 6 26.41 -50.20 -7.92
CA ALA A 6 26.42 -49.29 -6.79
C ALA A 6 27.68 -49.52 -5.96
N ASP A 7 28.24 -48.49 -5.32
CA ASP A 7 29.35 -48.61 -4.42
C ASP A 7 28.92 -49.23 -3.07
N ALA A 8 29.90 -49.55 -2.20
CA ALA A 8 29.69 -50.19 -0.92
C ALA A 8 28.87 -49.36 0.10
N THR A 9 28.41 -48.15 -0.26
CA THR A 9 27.63 -47.22 0.56
C THR A 9 26.20 -47.00 0.03
N GLY A 10 25.80 -47.69 -1.08
CA GLY A 10 24.46 -47.61 -1.66
C GLY A 10 24.13 -46.32 -2.42
N ARG A 11 25.13 -45.52 -2.81
CA ARG A 11 24.91 -44.35 -3.65
C ARG A 11 25.22 -44.64 -5.13
N PRO A 12 24.44 -44.09 -6.11
CA PRO A 12 24.75 -44.26 -7.53
C PRO A 12 26.07 -43.50 -7.87
N GLU A 13 26.92 -44.11 -8.68
CA GLU A 13 28.17 -43.51 -9.17
C GLU A 13 27.92 -42.20 -9.88
N ARG A 14 28.70 -41.15 -9.50
CA ARG A 14 28.68 -39.83 -10.12
C ARG A 14 29.23 -39.91 -11.55
N THR A 15 28.43 -39.54 -12.53
CA THR A 15 28.88 -39.26 -13.91
C THR A 15 29.91 -38.15 -13.92
N SER A 16 30.99 -38.29 -14.72
CA SER A 16 32.11 -37.35 -14.85
C SER A 16 31.64 -35.97 -15.30
N ARG A 17 32.31 -34.93 -14.79
CA ARG A 17 32.01 -33.50 -14.99
C ARG A 17 32.01 -33.02 -16.44
N SER A 18 32.48 -33.84 -17.42
CA SER A 18 32.69 -33.47 -18.84
C SER A 18 31.45 -33.60 -19.75
N ASP A 19 30.34 -34.25 -19.32
CA ASP A 19 29.21 -34.59 -20.18
C ASP A 19 27.92 -33.81 -19.85
N ARG A 20 27.99 -32.62 -19.27
CA ARG A 20 26.79 -31.80 -19.02
C ARG A 20 26.51 -30.89 -20.21
N PRO A 21 25.28 -30.85 -20.77
CA PRO A 21 24.90 -29.91 -21.81
C PRO A 21 25.08 -28.46 -21.34
N GLU A 22 25.37 -27.55 -22.31
CA GLU A 22 25.46 -26.10 -22.03
C GLU A 22 24.25 -25.63 -21.23
N ARG A 23 24.49 -25.10 -20.02
CA ARG A 23 23.45 -24.65 -19.13
C ARG A 23 22.88 -23.33 -19.62
N ARG A 24 21.54 -23.24 -19.63
CA ARG A 24 20.84 -21.96 -19.86
C ARG A 24 21.34 -20.89 -18.86
N PRO A 25 21.30 -19.59 -19.24
CA PRO A 25 21.58 -18.50 -18.32
C PRO A 25 20.79 -18.62 -17.02
N VAL A 26 21.35 -18.15 -15.91
CA VAL A 26 20.76 -18.32 -14.56
C VAL A 26 19.38 -17.65 -14.47
N ASP A 27 19.21 -16.47 -15.07
CA ASP A 27 17.98 -15.70 -15.15
C ASP A 27 16.81 -16.45 -15.85
N GLU A 28 17.10 -17.27 -16.84
CA GLU A 28 16.09 -18.10 -17.53
C GLU A 28 15.63 -19.33 -16.72
N ARG A 29 16.33 -19.64 -15.61
CA ARG A 29 16.07 -20.84 -14.79
C ARG A 29 15.28 -20.52 -13.53
N LEU A 30 15.21 -19.26 -13.10
CA LEU A 30 14.58 -18.85 -11.84
C LEU A 30 13.06 -18.74 -11.96
N MET A 31 12.38 -18.91 -10.84
CA MET A 31 10.93 -18.78 -10.77
C MET A 31 10.53 -17.30 -10.67
N ALA A 32 9.62 -16.87 -11.53
CA ALA A 32 8.99 -15.56 -11.38
C ALA A 32 7.94 -15.62 -10.26
N THR A 33 8.04 -14.69 -9.32
CA THR A 33 7.15 -14.64 -8.15
C THR A 33 5.99 -13.66 -8.34
N GLY A 34 6.11 -12.74 -9.32
CA GLY A 34 5.16 -11.63 -9.51
C GLY A 34 5.22 -10.58 -8.39
N THR A 35 6.34 -10.52 -7.64
CA THR A 35 6.46 -9.68 -6.43
C THR A 35 7.70 -8.78 -6.50
N VAL A 36 7.88 -7.94 -5.48
CA VAL A 36 9.11 -7.14 -5.30
C VAL A 36 10.37 -8.00 -5.32
N LEU A 37 10.23 -9.27 -4.96
CA LEU A 37 11.32 -10.25 -4.95
C LEU A 37 11.96 -10.42 -6.34
N ASP A 38 11.17 -10.40 -7.42
CA ASP A 38 11.69 -10.51 -8.79
C ASP A 38 12.66 -9.37 -9.12
N SER A 39 12.36 -8.16 -8.65
CA SER A 39 13.24 -7.01 -8.85
C SER A 39 14.56 -7.14 -8.08
N ILE A 40 14.52 -7.71 -6.87
CA ILE A 40 15.71 -7.94 -6.04
C ILE A 40 16.55 -9.06 -6.64
N VAL A 41 15.92 -10.18 -7.01
CA VAL A 41 16.59 -11.32 -7.66
C VAL A 41 17.23 -10.90 -8.98
N LYS A 42 16.54 -10.10 -9.79
CA LYS A 42 17.08 -9.54 -11.04
C LYS A 42 18.30 -8.65 -10.80
N ALA A 43 18.23 -7.75 -9.82
CA ALA A 43 19.38 -6.91 -9.44
C ALA A 43 20.54 -7.77 -8.96
N ARG A 44 20.26 -8.79 -8.13
CA ARG A 44 21.29 -9.71 -7.62
C ARG A 44 21.92 -10.55 -8.73
N THR A 45 21.11 -11.06 -9.67
CA THR A 45 21.58 -11.82 -10.85
C THR A 45 22.49 -10.94 -11.73
N ALA A 46 22.17 -9.67 -11.90
CA ALA A 46 22.99 -8.73 -12.67
C ALA A 46 24.40 -8.54 -12.09
N ARG A 47 24.61 -8.83 -10.79
CA ARG A 47 25.92 -8.75 -10.11
C ARG A 47 26.72 -10.06 -10.14
N ILE A 48 26.18 -11.15 -10.69
CA ILE A 48 26.88 -12.44 -10.78
C ILE A 48 28.19 -12.34 -11.60
N PRO A 49 28.26 -11.60 -12.72
CA PRO A 49 29.53 -11.44 -13.44
C PRO A 49 30.65 -10.82 -12.57
N GLU A 50 30.34 -9.80 -11.75
CA GLU A 50 31.27 -9.18 -10.81
C GLU A 50 31.74 -10.19 -9.73
N LEU A 51 30.80 -10.96 -9.18
CA LEU A 51 31.14 -12.01 -8.22
C LEU A 51 31.99 -13.13 -8.85
N ARG A 52 31.75 -13.48 -10.09
CA ARG A 52 32.57 -14.46 -10.83
C ARG A 52 33.98 -13.92 -11.13
N GLU A 53 34.14 -12.65 -11.41
CA GLU A 53 35.46 -12.03 -11.54
C GLU A 53 36.24 -12.13 -10.22
N ARG A 54 35.57 -11.79 -9.11
CA ARG A 54 36.22 -11.77 -7.76
C ARG A 54 36.43 -13.17 -7.18
N PHE A 55 35.47 -14.06 -7.26
CA PHE A 55 35.44 -15.36 -6.58
C PHE A 55 35.43 -16.56 -7.51
N GLY A 56 35.43 -16.38 -8.83
CA GLY A 56 35.32 -17.49 -9.81
C GLY A 56 36.47 -18.47 -9.74
N HIS A 57 37.66 -18.08 -9.27
CA HIS A 57 38.78 -18.97 -9.02
C HIS A 57 38.45 -20.08 -8.01
N LEU A 58 37.48 -19.87 -7.09
CA LEU A 58 37.02 -20.84 -6.11
C LEU A 58 36.24 -22.01 -6.74
N LEU A 59 35.78 -21.89 -7.98
CA LEU A 59 35.19 -23.01 -8.75
C LEU A 59 36.21 -24.13 -9.03
N GLN A 60 37.49 -23.75 -9.15
CA GLN A 60 38.59 -24.69 -9.39
C GLN A 60 39.31 -25.10 -8.09
N ALA A 61 39.37 -24.20 -7.10
CA ALA A 61 39.98 -24.42 -5.79
C ALA A 61 38.99 -24.07 -4.67
N PRO A 62 38.06 -24.96 -4.32
CA PRO A 62 37.04 -24.68 -3.32
C PRO A 62 37.65 -24.35 -1.95
N PRO A 63 36.99 -23.46 -1.16
CA PRO A 63 37.44 -23.13 0.19
C PRO A 63 37.29 -24.35 1.15
N PRO A 64 37.98 -24.32 2.30
CA PRO A 64 37.90 -25.38 3.31
C PRO A 64 36.46 -25.57 3.80
N ARG A 65 36.10 -26.84 4.12
CA ARG A 65 34.77 -27.17 4.69
C ARG A 65 34.54 -26.46 6.02
N SER A 66 33.27 -26.10 6.28
CA SER A 66 32.87 -25.66 7.61
C SER A 66 33.05 -26.79 8.64
N GLN A 67 33.47 -26.42 9.85
CA GLN A 67 33.58 -27.30 11.00
C GLN A 67 32.47 -27.09 12.03
N ARG A 68 31.54 -26.15 11.76
CA ARG A 68 30.41 -25.80 12.63
C ARG A 68 29.12 -26.32 12.03
N SER A 69 28.26 -26.93 12.86
CA SER A 69 26.91 -27.32 12.46
C SER A 69 25.93 -26.22 12.86
N PHE A 70 25.30 -25.63 11.85
CA PHE A 70 24.23 -24.65 12.04
C PHE A 70 22.97 -25.32 12.60
N ALA A 71 22.59 -26.50 12.08
CA ALA A 71 21.42 -27.25 12.54
C ALA A 71 21.55 -27.69 14.01
N ASP A 72 22.75 -28.18 14.43
CA ASP A 72 22.90 -28.63 15.81
C ASP A 72 22.90 -27.47 16.82
N ALA A 73 23.38 -26.28 16.41
CA ALA A 73 23.30 -25.07 17.23
C ALA A 73 21.84 -24.61 17.46
N LEU A 74 20.94 -24.92 16.52
CA LEU A 74 19.53 -24.50 16.57
C LEU A 74 18.61 -25.54 17.26
N ARG A 75 19.06 -26.78 17.46
CA ARG A 75 18.23 -27.81 18.11
C ARG A 75 17.94 -27.43 19.54
N THR A 76 16.68 -27.41 19.90
CA THR A 76 16.18 -27.10 21.23
C THR A 76 16.69 -28.15 22.23
N ARG A 77 17.41 -27.71 23.26
CA ARG A 77 17.77 -28.60 24.39
C ARG A 77 16.60 -28.61 25.36
N SER A 78 15.64 -29.48 25.14
CA SER A 78 14.54 -29.73 26.08
C SER A 78 15.08 -30.50 27.28
N GLY A 79 15.12 -29.90 28.48
CA GLY A 79 15.22 -30.64 29.72
C GLY A 79 13.88 -31.32 30.02
N GLU A 80 13.88 -32.52 30.60
CA GLU A 80 12.65 -33.21 30.99
C GLU A 80 11.75 -32.30 31.83
N GLY A 81 10.54 -31.98 31.31
CA GLY A 81 9.49 -31.25 32.05
C GLY A 81 9.47 -29.72 31.86
N ALA A 82 10.29 -29.11 30.99
CA ALA A 82 10.25 -27.69 30.67
C ALA A 82 9.58 -27.40 29.32
N ALA A 83 8.91 -26.26 29.21
CA ALA A 83 8.51 -25.74 27.92
C ALA A 83 9.77 -25.52 27.04
N PRO A 84 9.80 -26.00 25.78
CA PRO A 84 10.96 -25.88 24.92
C PRO A 84 11.23 -24.40 24.63
N ARG A 85 12.47 -23.95 24.87
CA ARG A 85 12.92 -22.58 24.61
C ARG A 85 13.54 -22.53 23.22
N PRO A 86 13.02 -21.71 22.28
CA PRO A 86 13.60 -21.62 20.96
C PRO A 86 14.99 -21.01 20.98
N ALA A 87 15.91 -21.56 20.18
CA ALA A 87 17.22 -20.96 19.93
C ALA A 87 17.06 -19.64 19.18
N LEU A 88 17.98 -18.68 19.35
CA LEU A 88 17.90 -17.39 18.68
C LEU A 88 18.98 -17.26 17.62
N ILE A 89 18.54 -16.99 16.37
CA ILE A 89 19.38 -16.54 15.27
C ILE A 89 19.26 -15.02 15.24
N MET A 90 20.33 -14.32 15.61
CA MET A 90 20.33 -12.85 15.71
C MET A 90 20.94 -12.23 14.47
N GLU A 91 20.19 -11.35 13.79
CA GLU A 91 20.54 -10.84 12.48
C GLU A 91 21.16 -9.45 12.53
N CYS A 92 22.33 -9.30 11.89
CA CYS A 92 22.98 -8.03 11.62
C CYS A 92 22.46 -7.46 10.29
N LYS A 93 21.79 -6.29 10.35
CA LYS A 93 21.12 -5.69 9.21
C LYS A 93 21.15 -4.17 9.25
N ALA A 94 21.69 -3.54 8.18
CA ALA A 94 21.77 -2.09 8.04
C ALA A 94 20.44 -1.46 7.60
N ALA A 95 19.76 -2.11 6.65
CA ALA A 95 18.51 -1.62 6.03
C ALA A 95 17.57 -2.78 5.68
N SER A 96 16.32 -2.48 5.35
CA SER A 96 15.38 -3.45 4.78
C SER A 96 14.39 -2.77 3.82
N PRO A 97 13.83 -3.50 2.83
CA PRO A 97 12.85 -2.96 1.90
C PRO A 97 11.61 -2.36 2.57
N SER A 98 11.23 -2.86 3.76
CA SER A 98 10.05 -2.42 4.50
C SER A 98 10.28 -1.26 5.48
N ARG A 99 11.52 -1.04 5.94
CA ARG A 99 11.85 -0.03 6.97
C ARG A 99 12.91 0.99 6.51
N GLY A 100 13.45 0.84 5.28
CA GLY A 100 14.58 1.65 4.82
C GLY A 100 15.83 1.43 5.67
N THR A 101 16.62 2.47 5.91
CA THR A 101 17.79 2.42 6.80
C THR A 101 17.35 2.19 8.24
N ILE A 102 17.80 1.09 8.85
CA ILE A 102 17.50 0.71 10.22
C ILE A 102 18.54 1.31 11.19
N ARG A 103 19.81 1.30 10.78
CA ARG A 103 20.90 1.84 11.59
C ARG A 103 21.87 2.63 10.71
N ALA A 104 22.02 3.93 10.98
CA ALA A 104 22.90 4.81 10.22
C ALA A 104 24.39 4.56 10.54
N ASP A 105 24.70 4.24 11.79
CA ASP A 105 26.02 3.88 12.31
C ASP A 105 26.19 2.34 12.36
N TYR A 106 26.01 1.67 11.21
CA TYR A 106 26.01 0.22 11.13
C TYR A 106 27.44 -0.35 11.33
N ASP A 107 27.65 -1.02 12.47
CA ASP A 107 28.84 -1.84 12.79
C ASP A 107 28.41 -3.30 12.97
N PRO A 108 28.49 -4.15 11.93
CA PRO A 108 28.05 -5.53 12.01
C PRO A 108 28.85 -6.36 13.02
N ALA A 109 30.15 -6.10 13.17
CA ALA A 109 30.98 -6.78 14.13
C ALA A 109 30.66 -6.38 15.59
N GLY A 110 30.35 -5.11 15.83
CA GLY A 110 29.87 -4.61 17.10
C GLY A 110 28.53 -5.22 17.50
N LEU A 111 27.57 -5.25 16.58
CA LEU A 111 26.30 -5.92 16.77
C LEU A 111 26.46 -7.41 17.08
N ALA A 112 27.26 -8.12 16.30
CA ALA A 112 27.51 -9.55 16.50
C ALA A 112 28.14 -9.83 17.88
N ARG A 113 29.07 -9.00 18.36
CA ARG A 113 29.62 -9.09 19.73
C ARG A 113 28.57 -8.87 20.81
N ALA A 114 27.63 -7.92 20.59
CA ALA A 114 26.54 -7.68 21.53
C ALA A 114 25.56 -8.86 21.58
N TYR A 115 25.39 -9.59 20.48
CA TYR A 115 24.53 -10.77 20.39
C TYR A 115 25.18 -12.05 20.92
N ALA A 116 26.50 -12.15 20.83
CA ALA A 116 27.27 -13.39 21.07
C ALA A 116 26.92 -14.15 22.38
N PRO A 117 26.62 -13.49 23.52
CA PRO A 117 26.24 -14.20 24.74
C PRO A 117 24.89 -14.95 24.64
N TRP A 118 24.02 -14.54 23.72
CA TRP A 118 22.62 -14.98 23.64
C TRP A 118 22.28 -15.69 22.33
N ALA A 119 23.08 -15.49 21.28
CA ALA A 119 22.84 -16.03 19.94
C ALA A 119 23.30 -17.49 19.82
N ALA A 120 22.42 -18.38 19.38
CA ALA A 120 22.78 -19.71 18.93
C ALA A 120 23.48 -19.69 17.56
N ALA A 121 23.10 -18.73 16.72
CA ALA A 121 23.74 -18.41 15.44
C ALA A 121 23.56 -16.93 15.11
N VAL A 122 24.41 -16.41 14.22
CA VAL A 122 24.31 -15.02 13.73
C VAL A 122 23.98 -15.01 12.24
N SER A 123 22.98 -14.24 11.83
CA SER A 123 22.63 -14.00 10.43
C SER A 123 23.20 -12.68 9.93
N VAL A 124 23.73 -12.66 8.71
CA VAL A 124 24.33 -11.46 8.11
C VAL A 124 23.74 -11.24 6.72
N LEU A 125 23.11 -10.09 6.53
CA LEU A 125 22.65 -9.66 5.19
C LEU A 125 23.85 -9.30 4.33
N THR A 126 23.92 -9.88 3.11
CA THR A 126 25.00 -9.59 2.13
C THR A 126 24.46 -9.01 0.82
N GLU A 127 23.16 -8.75 0.74
CA GLU A 127 22.53 -8.11 -0.42
C GLU A 127 22.73 -6.57 -0.36
N PRO A 128 23.37 -5.96 -1.40
CA PRO A 128 23.80 -4.55 -1.29
C PRO A 128 22.72 -3.52 -1.65
N ASP A 129 21.80 -3.86 -2.56
CA ASP A 129 20.95 -2.86 -3.19
C ASP A 129 19.72 -2.47 -2.34
N ARG A 130 19.21 -3.42 -1.52
CA ARG A 130 17.99 -3.23 -0.70
C ARG A 130 18.24 -3.35 0.79
N PHE A 131 19.29 -4.05 1.19
CA PHE A 131 19.64 -4.28 2.58
C PHE A 131 20.91 -3.57 3.03
N ASN A 132 21.62 -2.88 2.11
CA ASN A 132 22.91 -2.23 2.34
C ASN A 132 23.93 -3.18 2.99
N GLY A 133 23.86 -4.47 2.66
CA GLY A 133 24.77 -5.49 3.17
C GLY A 133 25.93 -5.76 2.23
N SER A 134 26.95 -6.44 2.73
CA SER A 134 28.11 -6.81 1.93
C SER A 134 28.74 -8.14 2.37
N PHE A 135 29.55 -8.72 1.50
CA PHE A 135 30.36 -9.87 1.86
C PHE A 135 31.48 -9.50 2.86
N GLU A 136 31.89 -8.24 2.92
CA GLU A 136 32.80 -7.70 3.92
C GLU A 136 32.17 -7.73 5.32
N ASP A 137 30.88 -7.45 5.45
CA ASP A 137 30.15 -7.56 6.71
C ASP A 137 30.14 -9.00 7.21
N LEU A 138 29.94 -9.96 6.30
CA LEU A 138 29.99 -11.39 6.63
C LEU A 138 31.36 -11.77 7.22
N ALA A 139 32.46 -11.33 6.60
CA ALA A 139 33.81 -11.60 7.08
C ALA A 139 34.08 -10.92 8.44
N ALA A 140 33.61 -9.68 8.62
CA ALA A 140 33.75 -8.93 9.87
C ALA A 140 33.01 -9.61 11.03
N VAL A 141 31.76 -10.07 10.79
CA VAL A 141 30.98 -10.83 11.78
C VAL A 141 31.64 -12.17 12.09
N ARG A 142 32.11 -12.90 11.08
CA ARG A 142 32.81 -14.18 11.30
C ARG A 142 34.03 -14.03 12.20
N ALA A 143 34.79 -12.93 12.04
CA ALA A 143 35.95 -12.65 12.88
C ALA A 143 35.58 -12.24 14.33
N ALA A 144 34.33 -11.80 14.55
CA ALA A 144 33.86 -11.28 15.83
C ALA A 144 33.18 -12.32 16.74
N VAL A 145 32.72 -13.47 16.20
CA VAL A 145 31.96 -14.46 16.96
C VAL A 145 32.40 -15.90 16.68
N ASP A 146 32.17 -16.82 17.61
CA ASP A 146 32.43 -18.25 17.43
C ASP A 146 31.18 -19.03 16.98
N ALA A 147 29.98 -18.49 17.20
CA ALA A 147 28.71 -19.07 16.79
C ALA A 147 28.64 -19.30 15.27
N PRO A 148 27.88 -20.30 14.77
CA PRO A 148 27.67 -20.45 13.34
C PRO A 148 27.10 -19.18 12.69
N VAL A 149 27.56 -18.88 11.45
CA VAL A 149 27.16 -17.69 10.70
C VAL A 149 26.37 -18.07 9.45
N LEU A 150 25.18 -17.52 9.33
CA LEU A 150 24.31 -17.62 8.15
C LEU A 150 24.58 -16.45 7.20
N CYS A 151 24.98 -16.76 5.97
CA CYS A 151 24.96 -15.79 4.87
C CYS A 151 23.52 -15.65 4.35
N LYS A 152 22.89 -14.54 4.66
CA LYS A 152 21.49 -14.25 4.24
C LYS A 152 21.52 -13.39 2.98
N ASP A 153 21.37 -14.04 1.83
CA ASP A 153 21.41 -13.46 0.49
C ASP A 153 20.39 -14.17 -0.41
N PHE A 154 20.08 -13.58 -1.55
CA PHE A 154 19.32 -14.23 -2.62
C PHE A 154 20.29 -15.09 -3.45
N VAL A 155 20.53 -16.30 -2.98
CA VAL A 155 21.50 -17.21 -3.58
C VAL A 155 20.87 -17.92 -4.77
N VAL A 156 21.42 -17.66 -5.97
CA VAL A 156 20.92 -18.17 -7.26
C VAL A 156 22.03 -18.80 -8.11
N ASP A 157 23.31 -18.62 -7.74
CA ASP A 157 24.47 -19.08 -8.50
C ASP A 157 25.52 -19.74 -7.59
N PRO A 158 26.19 -20.80 -8.05
CA PRO A 158 27.27 -21.48 -7.29
C PRO A 158 28.38 -20.55 -6.78
N VAL A 159 28.68 -19.46 -7.50
CA VAL A 159 29.74 -18.54 -7.07
C VAL A 159 29.40 -17.84 -5.76
N GLN A 160 28.11 -17.59 -5.47
CA GLN A 160 27.68 -16.99 -4.21
C GLN A 160 27.90 -17.97 -3.03
N VAL A 161 27.64 -19.26 -3.23
CA VAL A 161 27.90 -20.32 -2.21
C VAL A 161 29.38 -20.39 -1.86
N LEU A 162 30.24 -20.37 -2.89
CA LEU A 162 31.70 -20.38 -2.72
C LEU A 162 32.21 -19.12 -2.05
N ALA A 163 31.72 -17.95 -2.45
CA ALA A 163 32.06 -16.67 -1.83
C ALA A 163 31.66 -16.64 -0.35
N ALA A 164 30.43 -17.03 -0.03
CA ALA A 164 29.96 -17.12 1.35
C ALA A 164 30.86 -18.03 2.21
N ARG A 165 31.21 -19.23 1.72
CA ARG A 165 32.08 -20.15 2.46
C ARG A 165 33.50 -19.58 2.63
N SER A 166 34.07 -18.97 1.59
CA SER A 166 35.42 -18.40 1.63
C SER A 166 35.58 -17.29 2.68
N LEU A 167 34.46 -16.61 2.97
CA LEU A 167 34.39 -15.55 3.97
C LEU A 167 33.83 -16.01 5.32
N GLY A 168 33.67 -17.32 5.49
CA GLY A 168 33.44 -17.96 6.77
C GLY A 168 31.98 -18.29 7.12
N ALA A 169 31.05 -18.24 6.18
CA ALA A 169 29.69 -18.72 6.40
C ALA A 169 29.65 -20.22 6.70
N ASP A 170 28.76 -20.61 7.60
CA ASP A 170 28.48 -22.00 7.99
C ASP A 170 27.11 -22.46 7.46
N ALA A 171 26.26 -21.51 7.02
CA ALA A 171 25.00 -21.79 6.34
C ALA A 171 24.69 -20.71 5.28
N ILE A 172 23.83 -21.07 4.31
CA ILE A 172 23.26 -20.16 3.31
C ILE A 172 21.73 -20.21 3.33
N LEU A 173 21.08 -19.18 2.79
CA LEU A 173 19.63 -19.14 2.54
C LEU A 173 19.33 -19.63 1.13
N LEU A 174 18.34 -20.55 0.98
CA LEU A 174 17.70 -20.86 -0.30
C LEU A 174 16.19 -20.70 -0.19
N MET A 175 15.63 -19.83 -1.02
CA MET A 175 14.21 -19.50 -1.01
C MET A 175 13.44 -20.34 -2.04
N LEU A 176 12.50 -21.18 -1.60
CA LEU A 176 11.70 -22.01 -2.52
C LEU A 176 10.73 -21.18 -3.39
N SER A 177 10.50 -19.92 -3.05
CA SER A 177 9.80 -18.97 -3.93
C SER A 177 10.62 -18.53 -5.14
N VAL A 178 11.95 -18.65 -5.11
CA VAL A 178 12.89 -18.14 -6.13
C VAL A 178 13.48 -19.26 -6.98
N VAL A 179 13.98 -20.32 -6.32
CA VAL A 179 14.75 -21.35 -6.99
C VAL A 179 13.90 -22.58 -7.33
N PRO A 180 13.92 -23.10 -8.58
CA PRO A 180 13.30 -24.36 -8.93
C PRO A 180 14.09 -25.55 -8.35
N ASP A 181 13.51 -26.75 -8.41
CA ASP A 181 14.04 -27.94 -7.74
C ASP A 181 15.43 -28.36 -8.20
N ASP A 182 15.74 -28.18 -9.48
CA ASP A 182 17.07 -28.48 -10.05
C ASP A 182 18.15 -27.50 -9.56
N VAL A 183 17.82 -26.21 -9.49
CA VAL A 183 18.73 -25.18 -8.97
C VAL A 183 18.91 -25.36 -7.45
N TYR A 184 17.81 -25.63 -6.73
CA TYR A 184 17.88 -25.90 -5.29
C TYR A 184 18.85 -27.06 -4.98
N ARG A 185 18.71 -28.22 -5.67
CA ARG A 185 19.58 -29.38 -5.47
C ARG A 185 21.03 -29.05 -5.81
N GLU A 186 21.29 -28.36 -6.92
CA GLU A 186 22.63 -27.95 -7.30
C GLU A 186 23.33 -27.13 -6.21
N LEU A 187 22.63 -26.11 -5.67
CA LEU A 187 23.20 -25.22 -4.66
C LEU A 187 23.28 -25.88 -3.28
N ALA A 188 22.30 -26.70 -2.92
CA ALA A 188 22.31 -27.46 -1.67
C ALA A 188 23.39 -28.54 -1.64
N ASP A 189 23.61 -29.25 -2.74
CA ASP A 189 24.69 -30.26 -2.84
C ASP A 189 26.06 -29.57 -2.74
N LEU A 190 26.25 -28.41 -3.39
CA LEU A 190 27.49 -27.65 -3.26
C LEU A 190 27.71 -27.15 -1.83
N ALA A 191 26.67 -26.65 -1.15
CA ALA A 191 26.76 -26.25 0.26
C ALA A 191 27.19 -27.45 1.14
N ALA A 192 26.56 -28.60 0.94
CA ALA A 192 26.89 -29.83 1.68
C ALA A 192 28.34 -30.30 1.41
N ASP A 193 28.82 -30.22 0.16
CA ASP A 193 30.21 -30.52 -0.18
C ASP A 193 31.19 -29.59 0.56
N LEU A 194 30.79 -28.37 0.87
CA LEU A 194 31.55 -27.37 1.62
C LEU A 194 31.31 -27.44 3.14
N GLY A 195 30.56 -28.42 3.62
CA GLY A 195 30.23 -28.58 5.05
C GLY A 195 29.27 -27.49 5.57
N MET A 196 28.61 -26.76 4.69
CA MET A 196 27.58 -25.78 5.06
C MET A 196 26.21 -26.41 5.07
N GLU A 197 25.31 -25.82 5.82
CA GLU A 197 23.90 -26.18 5.85
C GLU A 197 23.04 -25.16 5.11
N VAL A 198 21.82 -25.54 4.75
CA VAL A 198 20.87 -24.69 4.01
C VAL A 198 19.70 -24.38 4.90
N LEU A 199 19.45 -23.10 5.17
CA LEU A 199 18.17 -22.62 5.66
C LEU A 199 17.23 -22.52 4.45
N THR A 200 16.26 -23.43 4.38
CA THR A 200 15.29 -23.52 3.28
C THR A 200 14.06 -22.70 3.61
N GLU A 201 13.92 -21.53 3.02
CA GLU A 201 12.80 -20.63 3.31
C GLU A 201 11.52 -21.04 2.57
N VAL A 202 10.41 -21.10 3.31
CA VAL A 202 9.05 -21.41 2.85
C VAL A 202 8.05 -20.38 3.37
N CYS A 203 7.01 -20.08 2.55
CA CYS A 203 5.96 -19.12 2.88
C CYS A 203 4.55 -19.74 2.74
N THR A 204 4.41 -20.93 2.15
CA THR A 204 3.10 -21.56 1.87
C THR A 204 3.13 -23.07 2.19
N PRO A 205 1.95 -23.70 2.40
CA PRO A 205 1.84 -25.17 2.57
C PRO A 205 2.48 -25.96 1.42
N GLU A 206 2.31 -25.49 0.17
CA GLU A 206 2.87 -26.16 -1.01
C GLU A 206 4.41 -26.12 -0.98
N GLN A 207 5.00 -25.00 -0.54
CA GLN A 207 6.45 -24.88 -0.37
C GLN A 207 6.96 -25.75 0.78
N MET A 208 6.22 -25.89 1.88
CA MET A 208 6.54 -26.80 2.98
C MET A 208 6.58 -28.27 2.49
N HIS A 209 5.55 -28.70 1.77
CA HIS A 209 5.55 -30.03 1.14
C HIS A 209 6.67 -30.21 0.12
N ARG A 210 7.03 -29.14 -0.60
CA ARG A 210 8.16 -29.15 -1.53
C ARG A 210 9.50 -29.27 -0.80
N ALA A 211 9.70 -28.55 0.32
CA ALA A 211 10.87 -28.67 1.18
C ALA A 211 11.05 -30.10 1.69
N ALA A 212 9.95 -30.76 2.11
CA ALA A 212 9.96 -32.16 2.53
C ALA A 212 10.43 -33.09 1.39
N ARG A 213 9.91 -32.94 0.17
CA ARG A 213 10.34 -33.75 -1.00
C ARG A 213 11.80 -33.51 -1.40
N LEU A 214 12.32 -32.31 -1.16
CA LEU A 214 13.72 -31.95 -1.42
C LEU A 214 14.67 -32.41 -0.31
N GLY A 215 14.16 -32.94 0.80
CA GLY A 215 14.96 -33.42 1.93
C GLY A 215 15.59 -32.28 2.75
N ALA A 216 14.93 -31.11 2.81
CA ALA A 216 15.40 -29.99 3.59
C ALA A 216 15.51 -30.34 5.08
N ARG A 217 16.66 -30.05 5.69
CA ARG A 217 16.97 -30.39 7.10
C ARG A 217 16.70 -29.22 8.05
N VAL A 218 16.89 -27.98 7.60
CA VAL A 218 16.57 -26.76 8.33
C VAL A 218 15.59 -25.98 7.48
N ILE A 219 14.40 -25.74 8.00
CA ILE A 219 13.30 -25.07 7.28
C ILE A 219 12.93 -23.80 7.99
N GLY A 220 13.03 -22.68 7.27
CA GLY A 220 12.62 -21.35 7.73
C GLY A 220 11.20 -21.03 7.29
N ILE A 221 10.32 -20.78 8.22
CA ILE A 221 8.96 -20.31 7.95
C ILE A 221 8.98 -18.78 7.98
N ASN A 222 8.92 -18.15 6.80
CA ASN A 222 8.93 -16.71 6.72
C ASN A 222 7.52 -16.13 6.97
N ASN A 223 7.35 -15.51 8.12
CA ASN A 223 6.11 -14.84 8.51
C ASN A 223 5.82 -13.59 7.67
N ARG A 224 6.80 -13.13 6.88
CA ARG A 224 6.59 -12.02 5.95
C ARG A 224 6.04 -12.53 4.64
N ASP A 225 4.88 -12.04 4.26
CA ASP A 225 4.37 -12.24 2.90
C ASP A 225 5.21 -11.40 1.92
N LEU A 226 5.88 -12.08 0.99
CA LEU A 226 6.79 -11.43 0.04
C LEU A 226 6.06 -10.62 -1.04
N ARG A 227 4.74 -10.75 -1.15
CA ARG A 227 3.89 -9.95 -2.04
C ARG A 227 3.44 -8.66 -1.38
N THR A 228 3.06 -8.73 -0.09
CA THR A 228 2.49 -7.61 0.66
C THR A 228 3.48 -6.95 1.59
N LEU A 229 4.62 -7.58 1.87
CA LEU A 229 5.60 -7.25 2.91
C LEU A 229 5.01 -7.20 4.33
N ALA A 230 3.73 -7.56 4.48
CA ALA A 230 3.08 -7.71 5.79
C ALA A 230 3.70 -8.89 6.54
N THR A 231 3.78 -8.77 7.85
CA THR A 231 4.33 -9.81 8.71
C THR A 231 3.25 -10.31 9.66
N ASP A 232 3.01 -11.63 9.67
CA ASP A 232 2.03 -12.26 10.54
C ASP A 232 2.61 -13.55 11.12
N ILE A 233 2.90 -13.55 12.41
CA ILE A 233 3.50 -14.71 13.11
C ILE A 233 2.55 -15.91 13.19
N ALA A 234 1.25 -15.75 12.93
CA ALA A 234 0.29 -16.85 12.81
C ALA A 234 0.65 -17.81 11.67
N ARG A 235 1.39 -17.36 10.65
CA ARG A 235 1.90 -18.24 9.58
C ARG A 235 2.81 -19.33 10.12
N THR A 236 3.63 -19.04 11.12
CA THR A 236 4.42 -20.09 11.79
C THR A 236 3.51 -21.12 12.47
N GLU A 237 2.43 -20.68 13.12
CA GLU A 237 1.46 -21.57 13.76
C GLU A 237 0.74 -22.47 12.75
N GLU A 238 0.45 -21.94 11.57
CA GLU A 238 -0.21 -22.65 10.47
C GLU A 238 0.72 -23.68 9.80
N LEU A 239 1.98 -23.31 9.52
CA LEU A 239 2.89 -24.13 8.72
C LEU A 239 3.73 -25.10 9.53
N ALA A 240 4.03 -24.83 10.80
CA ALA A 240 4.87 -25.70 11.63
C ALA A 240 4.31 -27.14 11.74
N PRO A 241 2.99 -27.39 11.88
CA PRO A 241 2.44 -28.74 11.91
C PRO A 241 2.62 -29.55 10.62
N LEU A 242 2.88 -28.87 9.48
CA LEU A 242 3.06 -29.51 8.16
C LEU A 242 4.51 -29.91 7.88
N ALA A 243 5.42 -29.60 8.78
CA ALA A 243 6.84 -29.86 8.59
C ALA A 243 7.18 -31.36 8.66
N PRO A 244 8.19 -31.83 7.90
CA PRO A 244 8.63 -33.21 7.99
C PRO A 244 9.27 -33.51 9.36
N SER A 245 9.00 -34.69 9.90
CA SER A 245 9.56 -35.11 11.19
C SER A 245 11.10 -35.08 11.17
N GLY A 246 11.69 -34.49 12.21
CA GLY A 246 13.15 -34.41 12.37
C GLY A 246 13.81 -33.23 11.66
N ALA A 247 13.08 -32.40 10.91
CA ALA A 247 13.58 -31.12 10.44
C ALA A 247 13.72 -30.14 11.61
N VAL A 248 14.70 -29.24 11.54
CA VAL A 248 14.85 -28.08 12.43
C VAL A 248 13.99 -26.96 11.89
N LEU A 249 13.05 -26.46 12.68
CA LEU A 249 12.14 -25.39 12.28
C LEU A 249 12.60 -24.03 12.80
N VAL A 250 12.61 -23.03 11.93
CA VAL A 250 12.97 -21.65 12.24
C VAL A 250 11.79 -20.74 11.90
N GLY A 251 11.28 -20.01 12.88
CA GLY A 251 10.35 -18.90 12.61
C GLY A 251 11.12 -17.66 12.20
N GLU A 252 10.85 -17.10 11.01
CA GLU A 252 11.54 -15.93 10.48
C GLU A 252 10.60 -14.73 10.36
N SER A 253 11.10 -13.54 10.66
CA SER A 253 10.36 -12.27 10.60
C SER A 253 9.21 -12.16 11.63
N GLY A 254 8.91 -10.93 12.07
CA GLY A 254 7.73 -10.63 12.89
C GLY A 254 7.91 -10.75 14.40
N VAL A 255 9.02 -11.25 14.89
CA VAL A 255 9.31 -11.24 16.33
C VAL A 255 9.82 -9.84 16.71
N GLU A 256 9.05 -9.12 17.51
CA GLU A 256 9.36 -7.77 17.98
C GLU A 256 9.64 -7.71 19.49
N GLY A 257 9.17 -8.70 20.26
CA GLY A 257 9.32 -8.71 21.70
C GLY A 257 9.25 -10.08 22.36
N ALA A 258 9.35 -10.09 23.69
CA ALA A 258 9.33 -11.29 24.51
C ALA A 258 8.02 -12.08 24.42
N ASP A 259 6.90 -11.41 24.17
CA ASP A 259 5.58 -12.04 23.99
C ASP A 259 5.53 -12.91 22.74
N ASP A 260 6.14 -12.45 21.64
CA ASP A 260 6.21 -13.20 20.40
C ASP A 260 7.07 -14.46 20.58
N VAL A 261 8.19 -14.33 21.31
CA VAL A 261 9.04 -15.48 21.64
C VAL A 261 8.26 -16.51 22.45
N ARG A 262 7.48 -16.07 23.47
CA ARG A 262 6.63 -16.96 24.27
C ARG A 262 5.54 -17.63 23.44
N ARG A 263 4.93 -16.88 22.52
CA ARG A 263 3.87 -17.38 21.63
C ARG A 263 4.35 -18.48 20.70
N LEU A 264 5.56 -18.35 20.16
CA LEU A 264 6.14 -19.31 19.21
C LEU A 264 6.94 -20.43 19.89
N ALA A 265 7.17 -20.34 21.21
CA ALA A 265 7.88 -21.37 21.97
C ALA A 265 7.14 -22.72 21.90
N GLY A 266 7.87 -23.78 21.56
CA GLY A 266 7.33 -25.14 21.38
C GLY A 266 6.72 -25.42 20.01
N LEU A 267 6.59 -24.43 19.16
CA LEU A 267 6.18 -24.60 17.75
C LEU A 267 7.38 -24.74 16.81
N VAL A 268 8.48 -24.05 17.14
CA VAL A 268 9.71 -24.04 16.33
C VAL A 268 10.93 -24.27 17.23
N ASP A 269 12.03 -24.78 16.62
CA ASP A 269 13.31 -24.99 17.29
C ASP A 269 14.08 -23.67 17.47
N ALA A 270 13.92 -22.73 16.55
CA ALA A 270 14.63 -21.45 16.58
C ALA A 270 13.79 -20.29 16.02
N LEU A 271 14.19 -19.05 16.37
CA LEU A 271 13.62 -17.81 15.87
C LEU A 271 14.73 -16.94 15.25
N LEU A 272 14.51 -16.43 14.02
CA LEU A 272 15.40 -15.48 13.36
C LEU A 272 14.87 -14.05 13.56
N ILE A 273 15.62 -13.22 14.27
CA ILE A 273 15.21 -11.88 14.71
C ILE A 273 16.21 -10.84 14.20
N GLY A 274 15.74 -9.91 13.37
CA GLY A 274 16.61 -8.91 12.74
C GLY A 274 16.21 -7.47 13.05
N SER A 275 15.09 -7.00 12.50
CA SER A 275 14.74 -5.58 12.52
C SER A 275 14.53 -5.00 13.93
N ALA A 276 14.02 -5.80 14.86
CA ALA A 276 13.89 -5.39 16.26
C ALA A 276 15.26 -5.20 16.90
N LEU A 277 16.16 -6.18 16.76
CA LEU A 277 17.50 -6.16 17.35
C LEU A 277 18.41 -5.08 16.74
N SER A 278 18.50 -5.03 15.39
CA SER A 278 19.37 -4.06 14.71
C SER A 278 18.90 -2.62 14.91
N GLY A 279 17.59 -2.39 15.12
CA GLY A 279 17.01 -1.07 15.36
C GLY A 279 16.98 -0.64 16.83
N ALA A 280 17.29 -1.54 17.77
CA ALA A 280 17.22 -1.23 19.19
C ALA A 280 18.30 -0.20 19.60
N PRO A 281 17.99 0.73 20.52
CA PRO A 281 18.99 1.63 21.11
C PRO A 281 20.11 0.86 21.83
N ASP A 282 19.77 -0.22 22.55
CA ASP A 282 20.69 -1.18 23.15
C ASP A 282 20.37 -2.59 22.64
N PRO A 283 21.07 -3.04 21.57
CA PRO A 283 20.86 -4.36 20.98
C PRO A 283 21.19 -5.52 21.94
N GLY A 284 22.17 -5.33 22.84
CA GLY A 284 22.58 -6.35 23.81
C GLY A 284 21.49 -6.59 24.87
N ALA A 285 20.94 -5.51 25.44
CA ALA A 285 19.86 -5.62 26.42
C ALA A 285 18.59 -6.25 25.82
N LEU A 286 18.24 -5.91 24.58
CA LEU A 286 17.11 -6.56 23.90
C LEU A 286 17.40 -8.04 23.61
N ALA A 287 18.62 -8.38 23.18
CA ALA A 287 19.05 -9.77 22.98
C ALA A 287 18.87 -10.61 24.24
N GLU A 288 19.31 -10.07 25.39
CA GLU A 288 19.10 -10.69 26.71
C GLU A 288 17.61 -10.89 27.05
N ALA A 289 16.81 -9.84 26.87
CA ALA A 289 15.38 -9.90 27.16
C ALA A 289 14.64 -10.96 26.32
N LEU A 290 14.95 -11.04 25.03
CA LEU A 290 14.40 -12.06 24.13
C LEU A 290 14.89 -13.45 24.50
N ALA A 291 16.15 -13.59 24.80
CA ALA A 291 16.75 -14.86 25.18
C ALA A 291 16.24 -15.39 26.52
N THR A 292 15.81 -14.56 27.44
CA THR A 292 15.25 -14.93 28.77
C THR A 292 13.72 -14.92 28.82
N ALA A 293 13.05 -14.67 27.70
CA ALA A 293 11.59 -14.56 27.60
C ALA A 293 10.81 -15.80 28.09
N VAL A 294 11.37 -16.99 27.89
CA VAL A 294 10.83 -18.26 28.38
C VAL A 294 11.69 -18.70 29.58
N PRO A 295 11.14 -18.75 30.82
CA PRO A 295 11.89 -19.14 32.00
C PRO A 295 12.42 -20.58 31.92
N LEU A 296 13.64 -20.80 32.42
CA LEU A 296 14.13 -22.17 32.67
C LEU A 296 13.36 -22.78 33.87
N PRO A 297 13.06 -24.08 33.89
CA PRO A 297 12.53 -24.73 35.09
C PRO A 297 13.55 -24.59 36.22
N ALA A 298 13.06 -24.35 37.44
CA ALA A 298 13.90 -24.25 38.62
C ALA A 298 14.61 -25.61 38.83
N GLY A 299 15.85 -25.68 38.37
CA GLY A 299 16.71 -26.85 38.60
C GLY A 299 17.13 -26.91 40.04
N THR A 300 17.05 -28.06 40.67
CA THR A 300 17.69 -28.43 41.94
C THR A 300 19.19 -28.21 41.79
N GLY A 301 19.67 -27.04 42.17
CA GLY A 301 21.09 -26.70 42.19
C GLY A 301 21.56 -26.59 43.64
N GLY A 302 22.63 -27.34 43.96
CA GLY A 302 23.25 -27.42 45.26
C GLY A 302 23.69 -26.08 45.85
N GLN A 303 23.55 -26.04 47.15
CA GLN A 303 24.01 -24.98 48.04
C GLN A 303 25.51 -24.71 47.95
N SER A 304 25.88 -23.46 47.93
CA SER A 304 27.07 -22.98 48.64
C SER A 304 26.71 -21.60 49.19
N GLY A 305 26.62 -21.53 50.52
CA GLY A 305 26.25 -20.32 51.21
C GLY A 305 27.39 -19.33 51.39
N VAL A 306 27.05 -18.11 51.68
CA VAL A 306 27.69 -17.25 52.71
C VAL A 306 26.64 -16.27 53.23
N ASP A 307 26.64 -16.16 54.57
CA ASP A 307 25.76 -15.37 55.42
C ASP A 307 25.86 -13.84 55.26
N GLY A 308 24.79 -13.13 55.60
CA GLY A 308 24.81 -11.67 55.82
C GLY A 308 23.45 -11.08 56.15
N ALA A 309 23.12 -11.13 57.44
CA ALA A 309 22.05 -10.56 58.24
C ALA A 309 21.26 -9.34 57.69
N GLY A 310 19.93 -9.38 57.98
CA GLY A 310 18.90 -8.37 57.79
C GLY A 310 18.97 -7.15 58.76
N PRO A 311 17.93 -6.40 58.99
CA PRO A 311 16.60 -6.84 59.38
C PRO A 311 15.38 -6.13 58.73
N ALA A 312 14.24 -6.74 58.93
CA ALA A 312 12.87 -6.28 58.65
C ALA A 312 12.37 -5.17 59.56
N VAL A 313 11.50 -4.31 59.05
CA VAL A 313 10.38 -3.72 59.83
C VAL A 313 9.17 -3.56 58.93
N GLY A 314 8.05 -4.10 59.34
CA GLY A 314 6.72 -3.99 58.74
C GLY A 314 5.86 -2.92 59.43
N PRO A 315 4.54 -2.98 59.30
CA PRO A 315 3.71 -1.88 58.81
C PRO A 315 2.91 -1.19 59.91
N HIS A 316 2.38 0.01 59.59
CA HIS A 316 1.21 0.69 60.19
C HIS A 316 1.04 2.04 59.51
N GLY A 317 -0.10 2.61 59.08
CA GLY A 317 -1.44 2.58 59.60
C GLY A 317 -1.98 4.00 59.49
N ALA A 318 -3.17 4.13 58.97
CA ALA A 318 -4.10 5.26 58.83
C ALA A 318 -3.88 6.53 59.72
N ASP A 319 -4.15 7.74 59.24
CA ASP A 319 -5.39 8.49 59.43
C ASP A 319 -5.27 9.98 59.08
N ALA A 320 -6.31 10.48 58.47
CA ALA A 320 -7.04 11.76 58.52
C ALA A 320 -6.39 13.09 58.95
N GLY A 321 -6.72 14.15 58.20
CA GLY A 321 -6.84 15.47 58.85
C GLY A 321 -6.73 16.70 57.95
N ALA A 322 -7.84 17.29 57.69
CA ALA A 322 -8.19 18.56 57.07
C ALA A 322 -7.30 19.80 57.35
N GLY A 323 -7.32 20.74 56.39
CA GLY A 323 -7.15 22.17 56.77
C GLY A 323 -6.60 23.13 55.71
N ARG A 324 -7.46 23.74 54.96
CA ARG A 324 -7.62 25.16 54.52
C ARG A 324 -6.41 26.08 54.29
N ASN A 325 -6.53 26.71 53.09
CA ASN A 325 -6.32 28.14 52.74
C ASN A 325 -4.89 28.71 52.61
N ALA A 326 -4.52 29.18 51.40
CA ALA A 326 -4.58 30.61 51.02
C ALA A 326 -3.75 30.90 49.76
N ALA A 327 -4.41 31.64 48.84
CA ALA A 327 -3.90 32.71 47.92
C ALA A 327 -2.70 32.52 47.00
N GLU A 328 -3.00 32.80 45.72
CA GLU A 328 -2.22 33.07 44.52
C GLU A 328 -1.01 34.01 44.69
N PRO A 329 -0.09 34.05 43.70
CA PRO A 329 -0.39 34.75 42.44
C PRO A 329 0.16 34.11 41.12
N ALA A 330 -0.44 34.60 40.05
CA ALA A 330 -0.30 34.40 38.63
C ALA A 330 1.13 34.33 38.04
N GLY A 331 1.24 33.55 36.95
CA GLY A 331 2.18 33.84 35.88
C GLY A 331 2.68 32.64 35.10
N ALA A 332 2.34 32.60 33.78
CA ALA A 332 3.00 31.98 32.64
C ALA A 332 2.53 30.58 32.19
N ASP A 333 1.82 30.62 31.08
CA ASP A 333 1.84 29.75 29.91
C ASP A 333 2.17 28.26 30.10
N ASP A 334 1.11 27.47 30.24
CA ASP A 334 1.19 26.01 30.05
C ASP A 334 0.34 25.63 28.82
N ALA A 335 1.01 25.19 27.75
CA ALA A 335 0.38 24.67 26.58
C ALA A 335 -0.36 23.38 26.99
N GLY A 336 -1.68 23.47 26.99
CA GLY A 336 -2.57 22.41 27.46
C GLY A 336 -2.34 21.07 26.78
N ALA A 337 -2.13 20.04 27.56
CA ALA A 337 -2.25 18.65 27.17
C ALA A 337 -3.63 18.40 26.55
N PRO A 338 -3.75 17.60 25.49
CA PRO A 338 -5.05 17.31 24.90
C PRO A 338 -5.95 16.61 25.91
N ALA A 339 -7.19 17.09 26.03
CA ALA A 339 -8.20 16.47 26.87
C ALA A 339 -8.39 14.99 26.53
N PRO A 340 -8.56 14.09 27.51
CA PRO A 340 -8.79 12.67 27.20
C PRO A 340 -10.04 12.50 26.34
N ALA A 341 -9.93 11.64 25.31
CA ALA A 341 -11.02 11.33 24.39
C ALA A 341 -12.27 10.91 25.22
N ARG A 342 -13.39 11.55 24.92
CA ARG A 342 -14.68 11.23 25.56
C ARG A 342 -15.03 9.76 25.23
N PRO A 343 -15.46 8.96 26.22
CA PRO A 343 -15.92 7.60 25.94
C PRO A 343 -17.11 7.64 24.98
N PRO A 344 -17.26 6.64 24.07
CA PRO A 344 -18.37 6.59 23.15
C PRO A 344 -19.69 6.58 23.93
N ARG A 345 -20.58 7.49 23.56
CA ARG A 345 -21.94 7.51 24.12
C ARG A 345 -22.69 6.27 23.60
N GLY A 346 -23.49 5.64 24.45
CA GLY A 346 -24.27 4.49 24.07
C GLY A 346 -25.15 4.77 22.82
N ARG A 347 -25.46 3.73 22.07
CA ARG A 347 -26.17 3.73 20.77
C ARG A 347 -27.47 4.55 20.67
N ASP A 348 -28.00 5.04 21.81
CA ASP A 348 -29.34 5.64 21.92
C ASP A 348 -29.31 7.19 22.00
N ALA A 349 -28.13 7.84 21.84
CA ALA A 349 -28.01 9.28 22.12
C ALA A 349 -28.49 10.19 20.98
N HIS A 350 -28.45 9.73 19.72
CA HIS A 350 -28.92 10.48 18.53
C HIS A 350 -29.55 9.55 17.48
N PRO A 351 -30.53 10.02 16.68
CA PRO A 351 -31.02 9.26 15.56
C PRO A 351 -29.88 8.99 14.58
N ARG A 352 -29.62 7.71 14.29
CA ARG A 352 -28.58 7.26 13.36
C ARG A 352 -28.87 7.70 11.92
N LEU A 353 -27.80 7.93 11.15
CA LEU A 353 -27.94 8.17 9.73
C LEU A 353 -28.35 6.89 8.99
N PRO A 354 -29.08 6.98 7.88
CA PRO A 354 -29.37 5.81 7.07
C PRO A 354 -28.08 5.16 6.56
N ALA A 355 -27.87 3.89 6.91
CA ALA A 355 -26.69 3.14 6.47
C ALA A 355 -26.82 2.62 5.04
N TYR A 356 -28.00 2.72 4.43
CA TYR A 356 -28.31 2.18 3.13
C TYR A 356 -28.99 3.19 2.21
N PHE A 357 -28.66 3.11 0.92
CA PHE A 357 -29.32 3.73 -0.22
C PHE A 357 -30.07 2.61 -0.96
N GLY A 358 -31.37 2.42 -0.67
CA GLY A 358 -32.07 1.22 -1.11
C GLY A 358 -31.38 -0.07 -0.62
N PRO A 359 -31.00 -1.00 -1.52
CA PRO A 359 -30.29 -2.23 -1.14
C PRO A 359 -28.76 -2.07 -1.01
N TYR A 360 -28.21 -0.88 -1.26
CA TYR A 360 -26.78 -0.60 -1.33
C TYR A 360 -26.29 0.13 -0.08
N GLY A 361 -25.00 -0.04 0.28
CA GLY A 361 -24.39 0.55 1.48
C GLY A 361 -24.08 -0.49 2.56
N GLY A 362 -24.28 -0.14 3.82
CA GLY A 362 -24.06 -0.98 4.98
C GLY A 362 -22.66 -0.86 5.59
N GLN A 363 -22.37 -1.69 6.61
CA GLN A 363 -21.09 -1.74 7.34
C GLN A 363 -20.54 -3.16 7.33
N TYR A 364 -20.07 -3.64 6.19
CA TYR A 364 -19.50 -4.99 6.03
C TYR A 364 -18.00 -4.97 6.35
N VAL A 365 -17.68 -4.71 7.60
CA VAL A 365 -16.31 -4.61 8.13
C VAL A 365 -16.11 -5.57 9.29
N PRO A 366 -14.85 -5.92 9.65
CA PRO A 366 -14.57 -6.63 10.88
C PRO A 366 -15.14 -5.91 12.10
N GLU A 367 -15.65 -6.66 13.09
CA GLU A 367 -16.29 -6.11 14.30
C GLU A 367 -15.41 -5.11 15.04
N LEU A 368 -14.09 -5.26 14.97
CA LEU A 368 -13.09 -4.35 15.54
C LEU A 368 -13.22 -2.90 15.05
N LEU A 369 -13.71 -2.68 13.82
CA LEU A 369 -13.88 -1.35 13.23
C LEU A 369 -15.24 -0.72 13.53
N ILE A 370 -16.23 -1.47 14.00
CA ILE A 370 -17.57 -0.93 14.32
C ILE A 370 -17.49 0.22 15.32
N PRO A 371 -16.73 0.12 16.45
CA PRO A 371 -16.61 1.25 17.38
C PRO A 371 -16.00 2.51 16.74
N ALA A 372 -15.07 2.35 15.80
CA ALA A 372 -14.45 3.48 15.10
C ALA A 372 -15.44 4.17 14.14
N LEU A 373 -16.26 3.40 13.43
CA LEU A 373 -17.32 3.90 12.54
C LEU A 373 -18.44 4.55 13.34
N ASP A 374 -18.84 3.95 14.46
CA ASP A 374 -19.85 4.52 15.38
C ASP A 374 -19.36 5.87 15.95
N GLN A 375 -18.10 5.96 16.39
CA GLN A 375 -17.51 7.21 16.86
C GLN A 375 -17.48 8.28 15.76
N LEU A 376 -17.17 7.89 14.53
CA LEU A 376 -17.14 8.80 13.38
C LEU A 376 -18.54 9.32 13.05
N GLU A 377 -19.56 8.45 13.06
CA GLU A 377 -20.96 8.84 12.82
C GLU A 377 -21.46 9.82 13.89
N ASP A 378 -21.24 9.50 15.17
CA ASP A 378 -21.63 10.38 16.30
C ASP A 378 -20.99 11.77 16.18
N ALA A 379 -19.68 11.81 15.91
CA ALA A 379 -18.95 13.07 15.73
C ALA A 379 -19.45 13.87 14.52
N PHE A 380 -19.80 13.19 13.42
CA PHE A 380 -20.33 13.85 12.24
C PHE A 380 -21.73 14.44 12.49
N ILE A 381 -22.61 13.72 13.20
CA ILE A 381 -23.94 14.21 13.59
C ILE A 381 -23.81 15.43 14.51
N GLU A 382 -22.94 15.37 15.52
CA GLU A 382 -22.66 16.50 16.40
C GLU A 382 -22.13 17.73 15.62
N ALA A 383 -21.15 17.52 14.72
CA ALA A 383 -20.55 18.58 13.91
C ALA A 383 -21.55 19.28 12.99
N ARG A 384 -22.50 18.54 12.39
CA ARG A 384 -23.57 19.12 11.56
C ARG A 384 -24.49 20.07 12.33
N SER A 385 -24.63 19.87 13.63
CA SER A 385 -25.47 20.67 14.52
C SER A 385 -24.70 21.79 15.23
N ASP A 386 -23.36 21.84 15.09
CA ASP A 386 -22.50 22.81 15.75
C ASP A 386 -22.24 24.04 14.84
N PRO A 387 -22.82 25.22 15.17
CA PRO A 387 -22.57 26.45 14.39
C PRO A 387 -21.09 26.85 14.34
N SER A 388 -20.30 26.50 15.37
CA SER A 388 -18.88 26.82 15.41
C SER A 388 -18.08 25.97 14.41
N PHE A 389 -18.44 24.70 14.24
CA PHE A 389 -17.87 23.82 13.21
C PHE A 389 -18.22 24.34 11.81
N ALA A 390 -19.49 24.67 11.59
CA ALA A 390 -19.97 25.17 10.31
C ALA A 390 -19.26 26.49 9.92
N ALA A 391 -19.10 27.42 10.87
CA ALA A 391 -18.41 28.68 10.63
C ALA A 391 -16.93 28.51 10.33
N GLU A 392 -16.23 27.61 11.06
CA GLU A 392 -14.82 27.32 10.82
C GLU A 392 -14.62 26.65 9.44
N LEU A 393 -15.45 25.67 9.10
CA LEU A 393 -15.41 24.99 7.82
C LEU A 393 -15.67 25.98 6.67
N ASP A 394 -16.68 26.85 6.79
CA ASP A 394 -17.02 27.84 5.78
C ASP A 394 -15.91 28.90 5.61
N ASP A 395 -15.27 29.33 6.69
CA ASP A 395 -14.11 30.23 6.61
C ASP A 395 -12.93 29.59 5.86
N LEU A 396 -12.60 28.35 6.18
CA LEU A 396 -11.53 27.60 5.51
C LEU A 396 -11.88 27.26 4.05
N MET A 397 -13.14 26.92 3.76
CA MET A 397 -13.62 26.73 2.39
C MET A 397 -13.40 28.00 1.55
N ARG A 398 -13.70 29.18 2.11
CA ARG A 398 -13.53 30.46 1.40
C ARG A 398 -12.07 30.90 1.31
N ARG A 399 -11.35 30.94 2.43
CA ARG A 399 -10.03 31.59 2.50
C ARG A 399 -8.89 30.68 2.14
N PHE A 400 -9.03 29.37 2.36
CA PHE A 400 -7.99 28.40 2.07
C PHE A 400 -8.25 27.66 0.75
N LEU A 401 -9.45 27.15 0.52
CA LEU A 401 -9.78 26.46 -0.71
C LEU A 401 -10.18 27.37 -1.88
N GLY A 402 -10.52 28.64 -1.62
CA GLY A 402 -10.86 29.61 -2.64
C GLY A 402 -12.27 29.48 -3.21
N ARG A 403 -13.22 28.95 -2.42
CA ARG A 403 -14.63 28.80 -2.83
C ARG A 403 -15.39 30.13 -2.70
N PRO A 404 -16.48 30.36 -3.49
CA PRO A 404 -17.03 29.44 -4.51
C PRO A 404 -16.16 29.38 -5.78
N THR A 405 -16.04 28.19 -6.39
CA THR A 405 -15.43 28.08 -7.72
C THR A 405 -16.40 28.56 -8.79
N PRO A 406 -15.91 29.17 -9.91
CA PRO A 406 -16.80 29.69 -10.94
C PRO A 406 -17.42 28.58 -11.80
N VAL A 407 -18.53 28.94 -12.46
CA VAL A 407 -19.04 28.24 -13.65
C VAL A 407 -18.58 29.03 -14.88
N THR A 408 -17.90 28.35 -15.82
CA THR A 408 -17.38 28.94 -17.06
C THR A 408 -18.12 28.35 -18.25
N GLU A 409 -18.73 29.21 -19.09
CA GLU A 409 -19.30 28.80 -20.38
C GLU A 409 -18.19 28.68 -21.43
N LEU A 410 -18.16 27.57 -22.16
CA LEU A 410 -17.24 27.37 -23.28
C LEU A 410 -17.66 28.22 -24.49
N ARG A 411 -16.68 28.86 -25.10
CA ARG A 411 -16.98 29.89 -26.15
C ARG A 411 -16.33 29.59 -27.48
N THR A 412 -15.19 28.91 -27.48
CA THR A 412 -14.35 28.77 -28.68
C THR A 412 -14.33 27.34 -29.21
N LEU A 413 -14.89 26.40 -28.47
CA LEU A 413 -15.19 25.06 -29.00
C LEU A 413 -16.21 25.18 -30.13
N PRO A 414 -15.94 24.63 -31.33
CA PRO A 414 -16.80 24.75 -32.51
C PRO A 414 -18.04 23.88 -32.41
N LEU A 415 -18.99 24.29 -31.57
CA LEU A 415 -20.23 23.55 -31.30
C LEU A 415 -21.35 23.95 -32.27
N GLU A 416 -21.12 24.94 -33.16
CA GLU A 416 -22.10 25.49 -34.15
C GLU A 416 -23.52 25.80 -33.57
N GLY A 417 -23.56 26.16 -32.30
CA GLY A 417 -24.82 26.40 -31.60
C GLY A 417 -25.61 25.15 -31.22
N ARG A 418 -25.05 23.94 -31.38
CA ARG A 418 -25.74 22.68 -31.09
C ARG A 418 -25.87 22.39 -29.60
N ALA A 419 -25.05 23.02 -28.73
CA ALA A 419 -25.15 22.95 -27.29
C ALA A 419 -24.48 24.14 -26.64
N ARG A 420 -24.87 24.47 -25.40
CA ARG A 420 -24.12 25.38 -24.52
C ARG A 420 -23.53 24.53 -23.41
N ILE A 421 -22.20 24.52 -23.29
CA ILE A 421 -21.47 23.74 -22.29
C ILE A 421 -20.94 24.67 -21.21
N PHE A 422 -21.26 24.36 -19.96
CA PHE A 422 -20.82 25.06 -18.76
C PHE A 422 -19.94 24.15 -17.94
N LEU A 423 -18.77 24.62 -17.53
CA LEU A 423 -17.84 23.89 -16.66
C LEU A 423 -17.93 24.40 -15.24
N LYS A 424 -18.26 23.57 -14.28
CA LYS A 424 -18.03 23.86 -12.85
C LYS A 424 -16.56 23.59 -12.54
N ARG A 425 -15.82 24.66 -12.24
CA ARG A 425 -14.36 24.73 -12.23
C ARG A 425 -13.75 24.25 -10.91
N GLU A 426 -13.91 22.96 -10.58
CA GLU A 426 -13.28 22.37 -9.38
C GLU A 426 -11.75 22.17 -9.53
N ASP A 427 -11.22 22.34 -10.72
CA ASP A 427 -9.79 22.45 -11.03
C ASP A 427 -9.13 23.71 -10.42
N LEU A 428 -9.92 24.73 -10.09
CA LEU A 428 -9.47 25.97 -9.46
C LEU A 428 -9.52 25.94 -7.92
N VAL A 429 -10.00 24.87 -7.32
CA VAL A 429 -9.86 24.66 -5.87
C VAL A 429 -8.37 24.59 -5.52
N HIS A 430 -7.95 25.18 -4.40
CA HIS A 430 -6.58 25.04 -3.90
C HIS A 430 -6.18 23.57 -3.82
N GLY A 431 -5.02 23.23 -4.38
CA GLY A 431 -4.61 21.83 -4.62
C GLY A 431 -5.00 21.30 -6.02
N GLY A 432 -5.85 22.02 -6.78
CA GLY A 432 -6.14 21.72 -8.19
C GLY A 432 -7.17 20.62 -8.45
N ALA A 433 -7.97 20.22 -7.45
CA ALA A 433 -9.05 19.24 -7.62
C ALA A 433 -10.12 19.34 -6.52
N HIS A 434 -11.33 18.82 -6.82
CA HIS A 434 -12.49 18.75 -5.91
C HIS A 434 -12.20 18.10 -4.55
N LYS A 435 -11.14 17.26 -4.45
CA LYS A 435 -10.82 16.48 -3.25
C LYS A 435 -10.66 17.34 -1.99
N GLY A 436 -10.14 18.57 -2.12
CA GLY A 436 -9.98 19.51 -1.02
C GLY A 436 -11.26 19.72 -0.20
N ASN A 437 -12.44 19.69 -0.84
CA ASN A 437 -13.72 19.93 -0.20
C ASN A 437 -13.99 18.95 0.95
N GLN A 438 -13.99 17.66 0.66
CA GLN A 438 -14.27 16.64 1.65
C GLN A 438 -13.08 16.36 2.59
N VAL A 439 -11.85 16.53 2.09
CA VAL A 439 -10.65 16.36 2.91
C VAL A 439 -10.64 17.37 4.05
N LEU A 440 -10.94 18.65 3.75
CA LEU A 440 -11.01 19.69 4.77
C LEU A 440 -12.08 19.39 5.83
N GLY A 441 -13.28 18.96 5.40
CA GLY A 441 -14.37 18.61 6.31
C GLY A 441 -14.02 17.41 7.19
N GLN A 442 -13.47 16.34 6.62
CA GLN A 442 -13.08 15.14 7.39
C GLN A 442 -11.88 15.40 8.33
N ALA A 443 -10.86 16.14 7.89
CA ALA A 443 -9.71 16.44 8.74
C ALA A 443 -10.09 17.37 9.91
N LEU A 444 -10.95 18.36 9.67
CA LEU A 444 -11.49 19.21 10.73
C LEU A 444 -12.31 18.39 11.73
N LEU A 445 -13.14 17.46 11.24
CA LEU A 445 -13.89 16.52 12.08
C LEU A 445 -12.95 15.64 12.90
N ALA A 446 -11.92 15.07 12.29
CA ALA A 446 -10.94 14.24 12.97
C ALA A 446 -10.21 15.00 14.09
N ARG A 447 -9.82 16.26 13.85
CA ARG A 447 -9.22 17.14 14.86
C ARG A 447 -10.18 17.37 16.03
N ARG A 448 -11.47 17.58 15.77
CA ARG A 448 -12.51 17.70 16.82
C ARG A 448 -12.72 16.41 17.60
N MET A 449 -12.51 15.25 16.97
CA MET A 449 -12.52 13.93 17.61
C MET A 449 -11.26 13.68 18.47
N GLY A 450 -10.30 14.60 18.49
CA GLY A 450 -9.02 14.44 19.21
C GLY A 450 -8.04 13.49 18.52
N LYS A 451 -8.22 13.21 17.20
CA LYS A 451 -7.25 12.41 16.43
C LYS A 451 -6.03 13.27 16.11
N SER A 452 -4.84 12.71 16.35
CA SER A 452 -3.56 13.37 16.07
C SER A 452 -2.95 12.97 14.73
N ARG A 453 -3.42 11.87 14.15
CA ARG A 453 -2.89 11.29 12.91
C ARG A 453 -4.00 11.04 11.90
N ILE A 454 -3.71 11.36 10.63
CA ILE A 454 -4.55 11.06 9.48
C ILE A 454 -3.82 10.03 8.61
N ILE A 455 -4.57 9.03 8.17
CA ILE A 455 -4.14 8.14 7.07
C ILE A 455 -5.11 8.29 5.90
N ALA A 456 -4.60 8.17 4.68
CA ALA A 456 -5.41 8.18 3.47
C ALA A 456 -4.80 7.28 2.40
N GLU A 457 -5.62 6.87 1.43
CA GLU A 457 -5.19 6.22 0.21
C GLU A 457 -5.16 7.20 -0.96
N THR A 458 -4.38 6.89 -2.00
CA THR A 458 -4.45 7.65 -3.25
C THR A 458 -3.99 6.82 -4.45
N GLY A 459 -4.62 7.03 -5.64
CA GLY A 459 -4.18 6.50 -6.92
C GLY A 459 -3.54 7.62 -7.75
N ALA A 460 -4.35 8.52 -8.34
CA ALA A 460 -3.86 9.66 -9.12
C ALA A 460 -3.07 10.72 -8.32
N GLY A 461 -2.85 10.53 -7.02
CA GLY A 461 -2.16 11.47 -6.15
C GLY A 461 -2.98 12.68 -5.68
N GLN A 462 -4.13 12.96 -6.28
CA GLN A 462 -4.91 14.17 -5.97
C GLN A 462 -5.52 14.14 -4.56
N HIS A 463 -6.01 12.98 -4.12
CA HIS A 463 -6.53 12.82 -2.77
C HIS A 463 -5.40 12.91 -1.73
N GLY A 464 -4.28 12.22 -1.96
CA GLY A 464 -3.11 12.29 -1.11
C GLY A 464 -2.55 13.70 -0.98
N THR A 465 -2.42 14.43 -2.10
CA THR A 465 -1.97 15.84 -2.10
C THR A 465 -2.91 16.73 -1.30
N ALA A 466 -4.24 16.58 -1.48
CA ALA A 466 -5.22 17.35 -0.71
C ALA A 466 -5.15 17.03 0.78
N THR A 467 -4.96 15.74 1.13
CA THR A 467 -4.82 15.30 2.53
C THR A 467 -3.55 15.85 3.17
N ALA A 468 -2.40 15.74 2.49
CA ALA A 468 -1.14 16.30 2.98
C ALA A 468 -1.25 17.82 3.20
N MET A 469 -1.85 18.54 2.24
CA MET A 469 -2.08 19.98 2.30
C MET A 469 -2.92 20.40 3.51
N VAL A 470 -4.02 19.69 3.78
CA VAL A 470 -4.91 20.01 4.91
C VAL A 470 -4.29 19.58 6.24
N CYS A 471 -3.58 18.44 6.27
CA CYS A 471 -2.86 18.02 7.48
C CYS A 471 -1.76 19.02 7.87
N ALA A 472 -1.02 19.55 6.89
CA ALA A 472 -0.04 20.62 7.13
C ALA A 472 -0.71 21.88 7.70
N LEU A 473 -1.87 22.29 7.16
CA LEU A 473 -2.65 23.41 7.68
C LEU A 473 -3.11 23.22 9.13
N LEU A 474 -3.57 22.00 9.46
CA LEU A 474 -4.18 21.70 10.76
C LEU A 474 -3.19 21.13 11.81
N GLY A 475 -1.91 20.96 11.46
CA GLY A 475 -0.88 20.42 12.33
C GLY A 475 -1.09 18.93 12.68
N LEU A 476 -1.62 18.12 11.74
CA LEU A 476 -1.90 16.70 11.92
C LEU A 476 -0.80 15.85 11.26
N GLU A 477 -0.39 14.77 11.91
CA GLU A 477 0.48 13.76 11.28
C GLU A 477 -0.24 13.14 10.08
N CYS A 478 0.48 12.95 8.96
CA CYS A 478 -0.10 12.48 7.71
C CYS A 478 0.68 11.29 7.15
N THR A 479 -0.01 10.17 6.90
CA THR A 479 0.52 9.01 6.17
C THR A 479 -0.38 8.69 4.97
N ILE A 480 0.20 8.64 3.76
CA ILE A 480 -0.52 8.38 2.52
C ILE A 480 -0.10 7.03 1.95
N TYR A 481 -1.05 6.12 1.78
CA TYR A 481 -0.86 4.85 1.09
C TYR A 481 -1.12 5.04 -0.40
N MET A 482 -0.18 4.61 -1.23
CA MET A 482 -0.27 4.74 -2.68
C MET A 482 0.25 3.48 -3.36
N GLY A 483 -0.45 2.97 -4.35
CA GLY A 483 0.00 1.81 -5.11
C GLY A 483 1.39 2.05 -5.72
N ALA A 484 2.29 1.08 -5.65
CA ALA A 484 3.67 1.23 -6.14
C ALA A 484 3.71 1.60 -7.63
N THR A 485 2.77 1.09 -8.43
CA THR A 485 2.60 1.46 -9.84
C THR A 485 2.22 2.92 -10.00
N ASP A 486 1.33 3.41 -9.13
CA ASP A 486 0.84 4.79 -9.15
C ASP A 486 1.89 5.78 -8.63
N VAL A 487 2.72 5.38 -7.64
CA VAL A 487 3.87 6.19 -7.16
C VAL A 487 4.78 6.58 -8.32
N VAL A 488 5.09 5.63 -9.19
CA VAL A 488 5.94 5.88 -10.37
C VAL A 488 5.23 6.77 -11.39
N ARG A 489 3.94 6.51 -11.67
CA ARG A 489 3.15 7.27 -12.64
C ARG A 489 2.93 8.73 -12.21
N GLN A 490 2.88 8.99 -10.92
CA GLN A 490 2.47 10.26 -10.32
C GLN A 490 3.56 10.85 -9.41
N ALA A 491 4.84 10.66 -9.75
CA ALA A 491 5.99 11.07 -8.96
C ALA A 491 5.93 12.55 -8.52
N ALA A 492 5.50 13.46 -9.40
CA ALA A 492 5.33 14.88 -9.06
C ALA A 492 4.30 15.14 -7.95
N ASN A 493 3.28 14.29 -7.80
CA ASN A 493 2.34 14.39 -6.68
C ASN A 493 2.93 13.80 -5.39
N VAL A 494 3.76 12.75 -5.50
CA VAL A 494 4.51 12.19 -4.36
C VAL A 494 5.43 13.25 -3.76
N GLU A 495 6.24 13.92 -4.59
CA GLU A 495 7.11 15.01 -4.15
C GLU A 495 6.33 16.15 -3.46
N ARG A 496 5.15 16.49 -3.98
CA ARG A 496 4.28 17.51 -3.34
C ARG A 496 3.79 17.07 -1.96
N MET A 497 3.38 15.80 -1.82
CA MET A 497 2.93 15.24 -0.53
C MET A 497 4.04 15.24 0.51
N GLU A 498 5.25 14.82 0.12
CA GLU A 498 6.43 14.78 0.98
C GLU A 498 6.89 16.20 1.35
N LEU A 499 6.87 17.15 0.41
CA LEU A 499 7.19 18.56 0.69
C LEU A 499 6.25 19.17 1.74
N MET A 500 4.99 18.74 1.77
CA MET A 500 3.99 19.17 2.78
C MET A 500 4.07 18.36 4.09
N GLY A 501 5.08 17.50 4.26
CA GLY A 501 5.34 16.75 5.49
C GLY A 501 4.59 15.42 5.61
N ALA A 502 3.89 14.96 4.57
CA ALA A 502 3.26 13.66 4.59
C ALA A 502 4.27 12.54 4.32
N ARG A 503 4.11 11.40 5.00
CA ARG A 503 4.85 10.18 4.68
C ARG A 503 4.09 9.40 3.63
N VAL A 504 4.65 9.24 2.43
CA VAL A 504 4.08 8.39 1.38
C VAL A 504 4.60 6.95 1.53
N VAL A 505 3.68 5.99 1.59
CA VAL A 505 3.97 4.56 1.73
C VAL A 505 3.57 3.84 0.44
N PRO A 506 4.54 3.40 -0.38
CA PRO A 506 4.26 2.63 -1.57
C PRO A 506 3.67 1.25 -1.20
N VAL A 507 2.54 0.89 -1.80
CA VAL A 507 1.87 -0.40 -1.61
C VAL A 507 2.15 -1.27 -2.83
N ALA A 508 2.93 -2.33 -2.63
CA ALA A 508 3.33 -3.26 -3.68
C ALA A 508 2.44 -4.51 -3.77
N SER A 509 1.49 -4.69 -2.85
CA SER A 509 0.55 -5.81 -2.85
C SER A 509 -0.45 -5.74 -4.00
N GLY A 510 -0.95 -6.88 -4.46
CA GLY A 510 -1.90 -6.97 -5.56
C GLY A 510 -1.32 -6.43 -6.87
N ALA A 511 -2.10 -5.61 -7.59
CA ALA A 511 -1.66 -4.92 -8.79
C ALA A 511 -0.85 -3.63 -8.50
N GLY A 512 -0.66 -3.28 -7.21
CA GLY A 512 0.00 -2.06 -6.80
C GLY A 512 -0.76 -0.79 -7.20
N THR A 513 -2.09 -0.82 -7.13
CA THR A 513 -3.00 0.25 -7.54
C THR A 513 -3.82 0.78 -6.36
N LEU A 514 -4.74 1.71 -6.65
CA LEU A 514 -5.62 2.35 -5.66
C LEU A 514 -6.36 1.34 -4.76
N LYS A 515 -6.88 0.22 -5.31
CA LYS A 515 -7.58 -0.82 -4.52
C LYS A 515 -6.68 -1.36 -3.40
N ASP A 516 -5.42 -1.60 -3.72
CA ASP A 516 -4.46 -2.17 -2.78
C ASP A 516 -4.03 -1.14 -1.72
N ALA A 517 -3.95 0.13 -2.11
CA ALA A 517 -3.72 1.24 -1.18
C ALA A 517 -4.87 1.38 -0.15
N VAL A 518 -6.13 1.23 -0.58
CA VAL A 518 -7.30 1.20 0.32
C VAL A 518 -7.18 0.06 1.33
N ASN A 519 -6.83 -1.14 0.86
CA ASN A 519 -6.68 -2.31 1.74
C ASN A 519 -5.61 -2.08 2.81
N GLU A 520 -4.49 -1.43 2.45
CA GLU A 520 -3.41 -1.15 3.40
C GLU A 520 -3.80 -0.07 4.41
N ALA A 521 -4.47 0.98 3.95
CA ALA A 521 -5.01 2.01 4.84
C ALA A 521 -6.00 1.43 5.86
N LEU A 522 -6.87 0.50 5.44
CA LEU A 522 -7.80 -0.19 6.34
C LEU A 522 -7.08 -1.06 7.38
N ARG A 523 -5.97 -1.72 7.01
CA ARG A 523 -5.15 -2.51 7.96
C ARG A 523 -4.51 -1.63 9.02
N ASP A 524 -3.88 -0.51 8.62
CA ASP A 524 -3.32 0.45 9.56
C ASP A 524 -4.42 1.02 10.47
N TRP A 525 -5.56 1.42 9.89
CA TRP A 525 -6.65 1.98 10.68
C TRP A 525 -7.17 1.01 11.74
N THR A 526 -7.30 -0.27 11.38
CA THR A 526 -7.72 -1.31 12.33
C THR A 526 -6.82 -1.39 13.57
N ALA A 527 -5.52 -1.18 13.38
CA ALA A 527 -4.53 -1.23 14.47
C ALA A 527 -4.42 0.11 15.25
N SER A 528 -4.83 1.25 14.65
CA SER A 528 -4.49 2.58 15.16
C SER A 528 -5.67 3.54 15.34
N PHE A 529 -6.91 3.09 15.16
CA PHE A 529 -8.10 3.97 15.13
C PHE A 529 -8.31 4.81 16.39
N ALA A 530 -7.73 4.43 17.53
CA ALA A 530 -7.84 5.21 18.76
C ALA A 530 -7.29 6.64 18.58
N THR A 531 -6.16 6.82 17.92
CA THR A 531 -5.50 8.10 17.68
C THR A 531 -5.52 8.54 16.21
N THR A 532 -5.91 7.65 15.31
CA THR A 532 -5.84 7.82 13.85
C THR A 532 -7.23 7.90 13.25
N HIS A 533 -7.43 8.83 12.33
CA HIS A 533 -8.60 8.85 11.44
C HIS A 533 -8.22 8.40 10.04
N TYR A 534 -8.98 7.46 9.49
CA TYR A 534 -8.89 7.10 8.08
C TYR A 534 -9.73 8.09 7.26
N LEU A 535 -9.06 8.93 6.50
CA LEU A 535 -9.67 9.93 5.64
C LEU A 535 -9.90 9.32 4.25
N LEU A 536 -11.06 8.66 4.08
CA LEU A 536 -11.41 7.95 2.84
C LEU A 536 -11.67 8.94 1.70
N GLY A 537 -11.02 8.69 0.55
CA GLY A 537 -10.98 9.64 -0.57
C GLY A 537 -12.16 9.60 -1.53
N THR A 538 -13.14 8.72 -1.34
CA THR A 538 -14.24 8.52 -2.30
C THR A 538 -15.59 8.29 -1.61
N ALA A 539 -16.70 8.43 -2.36
CA ALA A 539 -18.06 8.21 -1.88
C ALA A 539 -18.42 6.71 -1.82
N ALA A 540 -17.43 5.85 -1.55
CA ALA A 540 -17.57 4.41 -1.37
C ALA A 540 -17.16 4.01 0.06
N GLY A 541 -17.07 2.71 0.34
CA GLY A 541 -16.69 2.22 1.67
C GLY A 541 -17.86 2.08 2.63
N ALA A 542 -17.55 1.62 3.86
CA ALA A 542 -18.53 1.37 4.88
C ALA A 542 -19.26 2.64 5.33
N HIS A 543 -20.52 2.52 5.71
CA HIS A 543 -21.23 3.60 6.42
C HIS A 543 -20.41 4.01 7.68
N PRO A 544 -20.22 5.35 7.98
CA PRO A 544 -20.90 6.50 7.40
C PRO A 544 -20.16 7.22 6.26
N PHE A 545 -19.03 6.69 5.76
CA PHE A 545 -18.18 7.39 4.77
C PHE A 545 -18.94 7.90 3.54
N PRO A 546 -19.83 7.12 2.86
CA PRO A 546 -20.53 7.64 1.69
C PRO A 546 -21.32 8.91 1.98
N THR A 547 -22.03 8.94 3.12
CA THR A 547 -22.82 10.10 3.57
C THR A 547 -21.94 11.31 3.93
N ILE A 548 -20.81 11.08 4.60
CA ILE A 548 -19.86 12.15 4.97
C ILE A 548 -19.25 12.78 3.72
N VAL A 549 -18.81 11.96 2.78
CA VAL A 549 -18.20 12.43 1.53
C VAL A 549 -19.23 13.18 0.67
N HIS A 550 -20.45 12.67 0.56
CA HIS A 550 -21.56 13.36 -0.10
C HIS A 550 -21.77 14.77 0.49
N GLU A 551 -21.95 14.86 1.80
CA GLU A 551 -22.27 16.15 2.47
C GLU A 551 -21.17 17.20 2.25
N TYR A 552 -19.90 16.81 2.40
CA TYR A 552 -18.80 17.78 2.22
C TYR A 552 -18.55 18.14 0.74
N HIS A 553 -18.96 17.30 -0.22
CA HIS A 553 -18.91 17.66 -1.64
C HIS A 553 -20.14 18.39 -2.15
N ARG A 554 -21.23 18.44 -1.40
CA ARG A 554 -22.49 19.08 -1.77
C ARG A 554 -22.32 20.57 -2.11
N CYS A 555 -21.28 21.24 -1.62
CA CYS A 555 -20.93 22.62 -1.98
C CYS A 555 -20.76 22.79 -3.50
N ILE A 556 -20.33 21.76 -4.25
CA ILE A 556 -20.14 21.81 -5.71
C ILE A 556 -21.48 22.11 -6.41
N SER A 557 -22.51 21.29 -6.18
CA SER A 557 -23.82 21.45 -6.80
C SER A 557 -24.57 22.66 -6.27
N ARG A 558 -24.48 22.97 -4.97
CA ARG A 558 -25.12 24.13 -4.37
C ARG A 558 -24.68 25.43 -5.06
N GLU A 559 -23.38 25.59 -5.27
CA GLU A 559 -22.82 26.72 -6.00
C GLU A 559 -23.17 26.67 -7.49
N ALA A 560 -22.98 25.51 -8.14
CA ALA A 560 -23.21 25.36 -9.57
C ALA A 560 -24.67 25.67 -9.96
N ARG A 561 -25.63 25.17 -9.18
CA ARG A 561 -27.07 25.40 -9.40
C ARG A 561 -27.41 26.87 -9.35
N ALA A 562 -26.93 27.57 -8.32
CA ALA A 562 -27.17 29.03 -8.20
C ALA A 562 -26.48 29.82 -9.34
N GLN A 563 -25.26 29.45 -9.69
CA GLN A 563 -24.47 30.12 -10.73
C GLN A 563 -25.06 29.91 -12.12
N VAL A 564 -25.46 28.68 -12.49
CA VAL A 564 -26.08 28.43 -13.80
C VAL A 564 -27.42 29.15 -13.92
N LEU A 565 -28.24 29.11 -12.88
CA LEU A 565 -29.51 29.82 -12.85
C LEU A 565 -29.31 31.35 -13.03
N ALA A 566 -28.31 31.93 -12.37
CA ALA A 566 -27.98 33.35 -12.54
C ALA A 566 -27.45 33.69 -13.94
N LEU A 567 -26.68 32.79 -14.57
CA LEU A 567 -26.11 32.99 -15.91
C LEU A 567 -27.11 32.82 -17.05
N THR A 568 -28.08 31.91 -16.89
CA THR A 568 -28.92 31.46 -18.01
C THR A 568 -30.40 31.69 -17.81
N GLY A 569 -30.84 32.01 -16.59
CA GLY A 569 -32.25 32.13 -16.20
C GLY A 569 -33.00 30.81 -16.04
N ARG A 570 -32.33 29.66 -16.26
CA ARG A 570 -32.92 28.32 -16.12
C ARG A 570 -31.92 27.30 -15.61
N LEU A 571 -32.40 26.16 -15.14
CA LEU A 571 -31.56 24.99 -14.79
C LEU A 571 -30.97 24.35 -16.06
N PRO A 572 -29.86 23.60 -15.94
CA PRO A 572 -29.32 22.85 -17.06
C PRO A 572 -30.24 21.72 -17.49
N ASP A 573 -30.17 21.33 -18.75
CA ASP A 573 -30.89 20.14 -19.23
C ASP A 573 -30.21 18.85 -18.75
N GLU A 574 -28.86 18.85 -18.69
CA GLU A 574 -28.08 17.70 -18.23
C GLU A 574 -26.96 18.17 -17.32
N VAL A 575 -26.70 17.43 -16.23
CA VAL A 575 -25.55 17.55 -15.33
C VAL A 575 -24.68 16.33 -15.52
N ILE A 576 -23.40 16.51 -15.85
CA ILE A 576 -22.48 15.45 -16.30
C ILE A 576 -21.24 15.44 -15.42
N ALA A 577 -20.88 14.28 -14.88
CA ALA A 577 -19.66 14.11 -14.07
C ALA A 577 -19.06 12.73 -14.27
N CYS A 578 -17.73 12.62 -14.20
CA CYS A 578 -17.02 11.33 -14.28
C CYS A 578 -17.19 10.52 -12.98
N VAL A 579 -17.19 9.20 -13.12
CA VAL A 579 -17.42 8.25 -12.03
C VAL A 579 -16.35 7.16 -12.04
N GLY A 580 -15.48 7.19 -11.03
CA GLY A 580 -14.74 6.06 -10.51
C GLY A 580 -15.44 5.61 -9.24
N GLY A 581 -14.90 5.91 -8.05
CA GLY A 581 -15.68 5.76 -6.80
C GLY A 581 -16.83 6.77 -6.63
N GLY A 582 -16.88 7.84 -7.44
CA GLY A 582 -18.04 8.71 -7.62
C GLY A 582 -18.11 9.97 -6.76
N SER A 583 -17.04 10.35 -6.03
CA SER A 583 -17.11 11.48 -5.08
C SER A 583 -17.43 12.84 -5.73
N ASN A 584 -16.81 13.17 -6.89
CA ASN A 584 -17.13 14.40 -7.60
C ASN A 584 -18.55 14.39 -8.17
N ALA A 585 -18.99 13.24 -8.69
CA ALA A 585 -20.30 13.08 -9.32
C ALA A 585 -21.42 13.22 -8.29
N ILE A 586 -21.32 12.58 -7.13
CA ILE A 586 -22.35 12.73 -6.09
C ILE A 586 -22.41 14.18 -5.56
N GLY A 587 -21.27 14.84 -5.38
CA GLY A 587 -21.22 16.25 -5.02
C GLY A 587 -21.86 17.16 -6.07
N MET A 588 -21.70 16.80 -7.35
CA MET A 588 -22.28 17.56 -8.46
C MET A 588 -23.77 17.30 -8.68
N PHE A 589 -24.23 16.08 -8.34
CA PHE A 589 -25.64 15.68 -8.51
C PHE A 589 -26.53 16.14 -7.37
N SER A 590 -26.01 16.26 -6.15
CA SER A 590 -26.78 16.43 -4.90
C SER A 590 -27.95 17.39 -4.98
N GLU A 591 -27.71 18.65 -5.40
CA GLU A 591 -28.76 19.69 -5.45
C GLU A 591 -29.67 19.59 -6.70
N PHE A 592 -29.41 18.60 -7.56
CA PHE A 592 -30.24 18.36 -8.76
C PHE A 592 -30.98 17.02 -8.69
N ILE A 593 -30.77 16.20 -7.62
CA ILE A 593 -31.43 14.90 -7.48
C ILE A 593 -32.96 15.05 -7.49
N ASP A 594 -33.50 16.08 -6.85
CA ASP A 594 -34.93 16.33 -6.75
C ASP A 594 -35.52 17.10 -7.95
N ASP A 595 -34.66 17.66 -8.81
CA ASP A 595 -35.08 18.38 -10.02
C ASP A 595 -35.36 17.37 -11.16
N ALA A 596 -36.56 16.82 -11.23
CA ALA A 596 -36.97 15.79 -12.22
C ALA A 596 -36.78 16.21 -13.69
N GLY A 597 -36.75 17.53 -13.98
CA GLY A 597 -36.51 18.07 -15.31
C GLY A 597 -35.01 18.17 -15.70
N VAL A 598 -34.10 17.84 -14.79
CA VAL A 598 -32.65 17.84 -15.02
C VAL A 598 -32.15 16.41 -15.15
N GLY A 599 -31.56 16.07 -16.29
CA GLY A 599 -30.91 14.77 -16.48
C GLY A 599 -29.57 14.70 -15.71
N LEU A 600 -29.30 13.54 -15.08
CA LEU A 600 -28.02 13.27 -14.42
C LEU A 600 -27.26 12.20 -15.18
N ILE A 601 -26.02 12.48 -15.56
CA ILE A 601 -25.17 11.54 -16.33
C ILE A 601 -23.86 11.30 -15.61
N GLY A 602 -23.71 10.07 -15.09
CA GLY A 602 -22.45 9.54 -14.62
C GLY A 602 -21.65 8.94 -15.79
N VAL A 603 -20.39 9.30 -15.90
CA VAL A 603 -19.53 8.83 -16.98
C VAL A 603 -18.46 7.91 -16.43
N GLU A 604 -18.56 6.61 -16.72
CA GLU A 604 -17.61 5.60 -16.34
C GLU A 604 -16.51 5.41 -17.40
N PRO A 605 -15.27 5.01 -17.03
CA PRO A 605 -14.21 4.74 -17.99
C PRO A 605 -14.47 3.40 -18.70
N ALA A 606 -14.82 3.45 -19.97
CA ALA A 606 -14.92 2.26 -20.82
C ALA A 606 -13.54 1.73 -21.27
N GLY A 607 -12.44 2.39 -20.90
CA GLY A 607 -11.10 1.92 -21.18
C GLY A 607 -10.86 1.66 -22.67
N ARG A 608 -10.64 0.39 -23.02
CA ARG A 608 -10.47 -0.07 -24.41
C ARG A 608 -11.77 -0.56 -25.07
N GLY A 609 -12.91 -0.34 -24.44
CA GLY A 609 -14.23 -0.86 -24.82
C GLY A 609 -14.76 -1.83 -23.76
N LEU A 610 -16.06 -1.72 -23.43
CA LEU A 610 -16.69 -2.57 -22.40
C LEU A 610 -16.60 -4.06 -22.73
N GLU A 611 -16.68 -4.39 -24.04
CA GLU A 611 -16.62 -5.75 -24.58
C GLU A 611 -15.23 -6.39 -24.44
N THR A 612 -14.19 -5.59 -24.18
CA THR A 612 -12.81 -6.11 -24.07
C THR A 612 -12.46 -6.64 -22.70
N GLY A 613 -13.29 -6.36 -21.69
CA GLY A 613 -13.00 -6.62 -20.28
C GLY A 613 -11.91 -5.69 -19.70
N ARG A 614 -11.39 -4.73 -20.48
CA ARG A 614 -10.39 -3.76 -20.05
C ARG A 614 -11.02 -2.37 -19.86
N HIS A 615 -11.77 -2.23 -18.79
CA HIS A 615 -12.52 -1.02 -18.44
C HIS A 615 -12.64 -0.90 -16.91
N GLY A 616 -13.13 0.24 -16.42
CA GLY A 616 -13.43 0.50 -15.00
C GLY A 616 -14.89 0.97 -14.83
N ALA A 617 -15.84 0.25 -15.44
CA ALA A 617 -17.25 0.62 -15.52
C ALA A 617 -18.15 -0.37 -14.76
N PRO A 618 -18.15 -0.33 -13.40
CA PRO A 618 -18.89 -1.31 -12.60
C PRO A 618 -20.40 -1.23 -12.74
N ILE A 619 -21.01 -0.07 -13.02
CA ILE A 619 -22.47 0.03 -13.23
C ILE A 619 -22.84 -0.53 -14.59
N ASN A 620 -22.05 -0.23 -15.65
CA ASN A 620 -22.36 -0.68 -17.01
C ASN A 620 -22.07 -2.17 -17.24
N ALA A 621 -21.05 -2.75 -16.59
CA ALA A 621 -20.59 -4.10 -16.90
C ALA A 621 -20.22 -4.96 -15.66
N GLY A 622 -20.34 -4.41 -14.44
CA GLY A 622 -20.08 -5.14 -13.21
C GLY A 622 -21.29 -5.89 -12.65
N ARG A 623 -21.16 -6.29 -11.39
CA ARG A 623 -22.19 -7.04 -10.64
C ARG A 623 -22.25 -6.53 -9.20
N THR A 624 -23.40 -6.71 -8.54
CA THR A 624 -23.53 -6.38 -7.12
C THR A 624 -22.65 -7.29 -6.25
N GLY A 625 -21.98 -6.69 -5.27
CA GLY A 625 -21.13 -7.41 -4.31
C GLY A 625 -20.70 -6.50 -3.16
N ILE A 626 -19.74 -6.97 -2.35
CA ILE A 626 -19.20 -6.21 -1.21
C ILE A 626 -17.74 -5.89 -1.50
N LEU A 627 -17.39 -4.60 -1.39
CA LEU A 627 -16.03 -4.12 -1.50
C LEU A 627 -15.78 -3.00 -0.49
N HIS A 628 -14.65 -3.05 0.23
CA HIS A 628 -14.23 -2.06 1.22
C HIS A 628 -15.33 -1.69 2.24
N GLY A 629 -16.14 -2.68 2.63
CA GLY A 629 -17.14 -2.54 3.67
C GLY A 629 -18.52 -2.04 3.22
N ALA A 630 -18.78 -1.89 1.93
CA ALA A 630 -20.11 -1.54 1.39
C ALA A 630 -20.58 -2.53 0.32
N ARG A 631 -21.88 -2.76 0.25
CA ARG A 631 -22.53 -3.41 -0.89
C ARG A 631 -22.78 -2.39 -1.99
N SER A 632 -22.30 -2.68 -3.21
CA SER A 632 -22.49 -1.83 -4.38
C SER A 632 -22.30 -2.63 -5.67
N TYR A 633 -22.27 -1.97 -6.85
CA TYR A 633 -21.74 -2.56 -8.08
C TYR A 633 -20.23 -2.60 -8.06
N LEU A 634 -19.64 -3.70 -8.50
CA LEU A 634 -18.21 -3.87 -8.66
C LEU A 634 -17.85 -4.82 -9.81
N MET A 635 -16.63 -4.66 -10.32
CA MET A 635 -16.02 -5.58 -11.27
C MET A 635 -15.66 -6.85 -10.51
N ARG A 636 -16.34 -7.96 -10.81
CA ARG A 636 -16.06 -9.24 -10.15
C ARG A 636 -16.42 -10.44 -11.01
N THR A 637 -15.70 -11.55 -10.80
CA THR A 637 -16.02 -12.85 -11.38
C THR A 637 -17.37 -13.40 -10.86
N PRO A 638 -17.96 -14.39 -11.53
CA PRO A 638 -19.14 -15.07 -11.02
C PRO A 638 -18.97 -15.65 -9.61
N GLU A 639 -17.76 -16.10 -9.26
CA GLU A 639 -17.38 -16.68 -7.96
C GLU A 639 -17.19 -15.61 -6.88
N GLY A 640 -17.18 -14.30 -7.25
CA GLY A 640 -17.13 -13.20 -6.30
C GLY A 640 -15.77 -12.55 -6.12
N GLN A 641 -14.74 -12.99 -6.87
CA GLN A 641 -13.41 -12.35 -6.82
C GLN A 641 -13.44 -10.99 -7.52
N VAL A 642 -12.82 -9.98 -6.91
CA VAL A 642 -12.72 -8.65 -7.50
C VAL A 642 -11.75 -8.69 -8.67
N GLU A 643 -12.23 -8.29 -9.84
CA GLU A 643 -11.43 -8.16 -11.06
C GLU A 643 -10.67 -6.83 -11.07
N GLU A 644 -9.56 -6.79 -11.80
CA GLU A 644 -8.81 -5.55 -11.99
C GLU A 644 -9.58 -4.60 -12.91
N SER A 645 -9.62 -3.34 -12.52
CA SER A 645 -10.11 -2.26 -13.37
C SER A 645 -9.03 -1.77 -14.32
N PHE A 646 -9.41 -1.04 -15.34
CA PHE A 646 -8.50 -0.47 -16.32
C PHE A 646 -9.01 0.89 -16.82
N SER A 647 -8.16 1.92 -16.74
CA SER A 647 -8.43 3.25 -17.30
C SER A 647 -7.12 3.97 -17.61
N VAL A 648 -7.12 4.80 -18.63
CA VAL A 648 -6.05 5.79 -18.85
C VAL A 648 -5.96 6.77 -17.69
N SER A 649 -7.04 6.99 -16.98
CA SER A 649 -7.10 7.87 -15.81
C SER A 649 -6.94 7.09 -14.53
N ALA A 650 -5.84 7.31 -13.79
CA ALA A 650 -5.57 6.65 -12.52
C ALA A 650 -6.65 6.95 -11.44
N GLY A 651 -7.32 8.11 -11.53
CA GLY A 651 -8.40 8.47 -10.59
C GLY A 651 -9.74 7.78 -10.87
N LEU A 652 -9.89 7.14 -12.05
CA LEU A 652 -11.06 6.33 -12.41
C LEU A 652 -10.75 4.82 -12.41
N ASP A 653 -9.49 4.45 -12.16
CA ASP A 653 -9.04 3.05 -12.11
C ASP A 653 -9.40 2.43 -10.73
N TYR A 654 -10.68 2.15 -10.55
CA TYR A 654 -11.25 1.59 -9.34
C TYR A 654 -12.36 0.59 -9.68
N PRO A 655 -12.31 -0.65 -9.14
CA PRO A 655 -13.21 -1.72 -9.56
C PRO A 655 -14.62 -1.65 -8.97
N GLY A 656 -14.96 -0.62 -8.21
CA GLY A 656 -16.25 -0.45 -7.56
C GLY A 656 -16.81 0.97 -7.70
N VAL A 657 -18.02 1.19 -7.22
CA VAL A 657 -18.68 2.50 -7.22
C VAL A 657 -19.36 2.77 -5.89
N GLY A 658 -19.59 4.03 -5.56
CA GLY A 658 -20.34 4.43 -4.37
C GLY A 658 -21.76 3.85 -4.34
N PRO A 659 -22.26 3.44 -3.16
CA PRO A 659 -23.58 2.81 -3.04
C PRO A 659 -24.73 3.72 -3.44
N GLU A 660 -24.60 5.03 -3.27
CA GLU A 660 -25.61 5.99 -3.70
C GLU A 660 -25.70 6.06 -5.22
N HIS A 661 -24.60 5.97 -5.95
CA HIS A 661 -24.61 5.87 -7.42
C HIS A 661 -25.30 4.60 -7.90
N ALA A 662 -25.04 3.46 -7.23
CA ALA A 662 -25.75 2.22 -7.54
C ALA A 662 -27.27 2.37 -7.37
N TRP A 663 -27.71 3.05 -6.33
CA TRP A 663 -29.13 3.36 -6.10
C TRP A 663 -29.71 4.31 -7.13
N LEU A 664 -28.98 5.38 -7.49
CA LEU A 664 -29.42 6.33 -8.52
C LEU A 664 -29.52 5.68 -9.91
N ALA A 665 -28.68 4.69 -10.21
CA ALA A 665 -28.75 3.89 -11.42
C ALA A 665 -29.99 3.01 -11.44
N ASP A 666 -30.21 2.21 -10.39
CA ASP A 666 -31.33 1.27 -10.31
C ASP A 666 -32.73 1.96 -10.32
N THR A 667 -32.78 3.13 -9.71
CA THR A 667 -34.04 3.94 -9.73
C THR A 667 -34.25 4.70 -11.03
N GLY A 668 -33.25 4.68 -11.93
CA GLY A 668 -33.31 5.44 -13.18
C GLY A 668 -33.22 6.95 -12.99
N ARG A 669 -32.85 7.43 -11.77
CA ARG A 669 -32.65 8.86 -11.51
C ARG A 669 -31.42 9.41 -12.19
N ALA A 670 -30.34 8.63 -12.27
CA ALA A 670 -29.15 8.95 -13.02
C ALA A 670 -28.87 7.86 -14.07
N ARG A 671 -28.44 8.28 -15.23
CA ARG A 671 -28.01 7.44 -16.34
C ARG A 671 -26.47 7.33 -16.30
N TYR A 672 -25.94 6.12 -16.50
CA TYR A 672 -24.49 5.90 -16.54
C TYR A 672 -24.09 5.44 -17.95
N VAL A 673 -22.98 6.02 -18.45
CA VAL A 673 -22.47 5.77 -19.81
C VAL A 673 -20.98 5.53 -19.79
N GLY A 674 -20.48 4.72 -20.72
CA GLY A 674 -19.05 4.46 -20.91
C GLY A 674 -18.44 5.43 -21.92
N ILE A 675 -17.26 5.94 -21.59
CA ILE A 675 -16.37 6.72 -22.48
C ILE A 675 -15.03 6.01 -22.55
N THR A 676 -14.54 5.78 -23.77
CA THR A 676 -13.24 5.14 -24.00
C THR A 676 -12.08 6.09 -23.68
N ASP A 677 -10.90 5.49 -23.47
CA ASP A 677 -9.66 6.23 -23.24
C ASP A 677 -9.34 7.20 -24.39
N ASP A 678 -9.60 6.80 -25.64
CA ASP A 678 -9.31 7.63 -26.82
C ASP A 678 -10.26 8.85 -26.89
N GLU A 679 -11.55 8.65 -26.63
CA GLU A 679 -12.52 9.74 -26.56
C GLU A 679 -12.19 10.74 -25.45
N ALA A 680 -11.71 10.24 -24.30
CA ALA A 680 -11.29 11.11 -23.20
C ALA A 680 -10.04 11.94 -23.57
N VAL A 681 -9.05 11.32 -24.22
CA VAL A 681 -7.84 12.03 -24.71
C VAL A 681 -8.18 13.06 -25.79
N GLU A 682 -9.11 12.76 -26.69
CA GLU A 682 -9.59 13.71 -27.69
C GLU A 682 -10.25 14.93 -27.03
N ALA A 683 -11.12 14.71 -26.06
CA ALA A 683 -11.77 15.81 -25.31
C ALA A 683 -10.76 16.63 -24.50
N PHE A 684 -9.76 15.98 -23.89
CA PHE A 684 -8.64 16.66 -23.22
C PHE A 684 -7.93 17.64 -24.15
N VAL A 685 -7.54 17.16 -25.34
CA VAL A 685 -6.85 17.99 -26.34
C VAL A 685 -7.74 19.11 -26.87
N ALA A 686 -9.02 18.81 -27.14
CA ALA A 686 -9.98 19.79 -27.65
C ALA A 686 -10.17 20.96 -26.66
N LEU A 687 -10.42 20.68 -25.38
CA LEU A 687 -10.58 21.73 -24.36
C LEU A 687 -9.30 22.56 -24.19
N SER A 688 -8.14 21.87 -24.15
CA SER A 688 -6.86 22.53 -23.98
C SER A 688 -6.54 23.50 -25.12
N ARG A 689 -6.83 23.13 -26.35
CA ARG A 689 -6.51 23.94 -27.55
C ARG A 689 -7.49 25.05 -27.82
N HIS A 690 -8.76 24.81 -27.56
CA HIS A 690 -9.80 25.79 -27.88
C HIS A 690 -10.08 26.77 -26.74
N GLU A 691 -10.08 26.28 -25.49
CA GLU A 691 -10.46 27.11 -24.34
C GLU A 691 -9.26 27.45 -23.44
N GLY A 692 -8.06 26.89 -23.69
CA GLY A 692 -6.88 27.12 -22.86
C GLY A 692 -7.00 26.49 -21.47
N ILE A 693 -7.87 25.49 -21.31
CA ILE A 693 -8.12 24.80 -20.05
C ILE A 693 -7.61 23.37 -20.19
N ILE A 694 -6.64 22.98 -19.37
CA ILE A 694 -6.10 21.61 -19.34
C ILE A 694 -6.86 20.81 -18.28
N PRO A 695 -7.83 19.97 -18.68
CA PRO A 695 -8.63 19.17 -17.75
C PRO A 695 -7.81 17.98 -17.23
N ALA A 696 -8.10 17.47 -16.02
CA ALA A 696 -7.67 16.14 -15.66
C ALA A 696 -8.28 15.10 -16.60
N LEU A 697 -7.58 13.97 -16.85
CA LEU A 697 -8.12 12.86 -17.66
C LEU A 697 -9.45 12.34 -17.12
N GLU A 698 -9.64 12.38 -15.80
CA GLU A 698 -10.91 12.10 -15.15
C GLU A 698 -12.04 12.97 -15.73
N SER A 699 -11.86 14.28 -15.70
CA SER A 699 -12.86 15.26 -16.18
C SER A 699 -13.04 15.22 -17.70
N ALA A 700 -12.00 14.84 -18.44
CA ALA A 700 -12.05 14.69 -19.88
C ALA A 700 -13.07 13.63 -20.32
N HIS A 701 -13.30 12.56 -19.53
CA HIS A 701 -14.37 11.59 -19.78
C HIS A 701 -15.75 12.27 -19.74
N ALA A 702 -16.00 13.09 -18.71
CA ALA A 702 -17.28 13.82 -18.61
C ALA A 702 -17.48 14.83 -19.76
N LEU A 703 -16.41 15.52 -20.14
CA LEU A 703 -16.44 16.44 -21.30
C LEU A 703 -16.68 15.68 -22.60
N ALA A 704 -16.06 14.54 -22.83
CA ALA A 704 -16.28 13.70 -24.02
C ALA A 704 -17.76 13.35 -24.20
N GLN A 705 -18.45 13.02 -23.10
CA GLN A 705 -19.89 12.76 -23.13
C GLN A 705 -20.69 14.04 -23.50
N ALA A 706 -20.33 15.20 -22.97
CA ALA A 706 -20.97 16.46 -23.34
C ALA A 706 -20.77 16.76 -24.83
N LEU A 707 -19.58 16.51 -25.37
CA LEU A 707 -19.28 16.65 -26.80
C LEU A 707 -20.08 15.67 -27.66
N LYS A 708 -20.28 14.42 -27.20
CA LYS A 708 -21.16 13.44 -27.88
C LYS A 708 -22.61 13.93 -27.96
N ILE A 709 -23.14 14.49 -26.87
CA ILE A 709 -24.51 15.05 -26.86
C ILE A 709 -24.61 16.23 -27.84
N ALA A 710 -23.62 17.14 -27.82
CA ALA A 710 -23.59 18.27 -28.75
C ALA A 710 -23.55 17.82 -30.19
N ARG A 711 -22.73 16.82 -30.55
CA ARG A 711 -22.68 16.24 -31.92
C ARG A 711 -24.00 15.57 -32.33
N GLY A 712 -24.68 14.88 -31.39
CA GLY A 712 -25.95 14.22 -31.63
C GLY A 712 -27.16 15.17 -31.72
N THR A 713 -27.01 16.44 -31.33
CA THR A 713 -28.08 17.44 -31.41
C THR A 713 -28.27 17.88 -32.86
N PRO A 714 -29.47 17.69 -33.47
CA PRO A 714 -29.70 18.11 -34.87
C PRO A 714 -29.49 19.60 -35.08
N PRO A 715 -29.00 20.01 -36.27
CA PRO A 715 -28.92 21.43 -36.61
C PRO A 715 -30.29 22.08 -36.53
N GLY A 716 -30.36 23.26 -35.84
CA GLY A 716 -31.61 23.99 -35.65
C GLY A 716 -32.50 23.51 -34.51
N ALA A 717 -32.18 22.42 -33.85
CA ALA A 717 -32.82 22.04 -32.59
C ALA A 717 -32.46 23.00 -31.45
N PRO A 718 -33.29 23.17 -30.41
CA PRO A 718 -32.91 23.94 -29.24
C PRO A 718 -31.62 23.40 -28.62
N ALA A 719 -30.64 24.30 -28.44
CA ALA A 719 -29.35 23.94 -27.87
C ALA A 719 -29.48 23.56 -26.38
N PRO A 720 -29.17 22.31 -25.97
CA PRO A 720 -29.23 21.93 -24.57
C PRO A 720 -28.14 22.66 -23.77
N HIS A 721 -28.47 22.97 -22.51
CA HIS A 721 -27.52 23.48 -21.54
C HIS A 721 -26.90 22.30 -20.79
N LEU A 722 -25.63 22.04 -21.01
CA LEU A 722 -24.88 20.93 -20.43
C LEU A 722 -23.95 21.45 -19.36
N LEU A 723 -24.12 21.04 -18.12
CA LEU A 723 -23.29 21.44 -16.98
C LEU A 723 -22.34 20.29 -16.63
N VAL A 724 -21.04 20.49 -16.84
CA VAL A 724 -20.01 19.48 -16.65
C VAL A 724 -19.17 19.79 -15.40
N CYS A 725 -18.93 18.80 -14.55
CA CYS A 725 -17.99 18.93 -13.44
C CYS A 725 -16.54 18.77 -13.95
N LEU A 726 -15.80 19.89 -13.99
CA LEU A 726 -14.36 19.85 -14.24
C LEU A 726 -13.63 19.59 -12.92
N SER A 727 -13.55 18.31 -12.55
CA SER A 727 -13.21 17.83 -11.21
C SER A 727 -11.75 18.05 -10.80
N GLY A 728 -10.85 18.31 -11.77
CA GLY A 728 -9.44 18.58 -11.51
C GLY A 728 -8.67 19.06 -12.73
N ARG A 729 -7.47 19.61 -12.49
CA ARG A 729 -6.54 20.09 -13.54
C ARG A 729 -5.66 18.95 -14.05
N GLY A 730 -5.24 19.05 -15.30
CA GLY A 730 -4.55 18.00 -16.05
C GLY A 730 -3.03 18.12 -16.14
N ASP A 731 -2.39 19.01 -15.39
CA ASP A 731 -0.92 19.14 -15.41
C ASP A 731 -0.22 17.82 -15.11
N LYS A 732 -0.80 17.02 -14.22
CA LYS A 732 -0.32 15.69 -13.84
C LYS A 732 -0.39 14.65 -14.97
N ASP A 733 -1.22 14.88 -15.99
CA ASP A 733 -1.55 13.92 -17.03
C ASP A 733 -0.82 14.20 -18.36
N LEU A 734 -0.06 15.29 -18.44
CA LEU A 734 0.59 15.75 -19.68
C LEU A 734 1.51 14.69 -20.28
N ASP A 735 2.34 14.02 -19.47
CA ASP A 735 3.24 12.99 -19.95
C ASP A 735 2.49 11.75 -20.46
N GLN A 736 1.42 11.36 -19.77
CA GLN A 736 0.59 10.23 -20.18
C GLN A 736 -0.16 10.52 -21.49
N VAL A 737 -0.74 11.70 -21.61
CA VAL A 737 -1.40 12.15 -22.85
C VAL A 737 -0.37 12.25 -23.98
N ARG A 738 0.81 12.82 -23.74
CA ARG A 738 1.89 12.91 -24.72
C ARG A 738 2.32 11.54 -25.24
N MET A 739 2.55 10.57 -24.36
CA MET A 739 2.91 9.20 -24.76
C MET A 739 1.83 8.58 -25.64
N ARG A 740 0.56 8.75 -25.31
CA ARG A 740 -0.56 8.19 -26.09
C ARG A 740 -0.72 8.86 -27.46
N LEU A 741 -0.29 10.11 -27.60
CA LEU A 741 -0.28 10.87 -28.85
C LEU A 741 1.00 10.64 -29.71
N GLY A 742 1.83 9.64 -29.38
CA GLY A 742 3.03 9.28 -30.14
C GLY A 742 4.27 10.11 -29.79
N GLY A 743 4.34 10.65 -28.57
CA GLY A 743 5.55 11.30 -28.03
C GLY A 743 5.64 12.82 -28.21
N SER A 744 4.72 13.45 -28.95
CA SER A 744 4.70 14.91 -29.18
C SER A 744 3.29 15.47 -29.23
N PHE A 745 3.07 16.66 -28.63
CA PHE A 745 1.84 17.41 -28.81
C PHE A 745 1.72 18.09 -30.19
N SER A 746 2.81 18.09 -30.97
CA SER A 746 2.90 18.65 -32.31
C SER A 746 2.86 17.59 -33.41
N SER A 747 2.71 16.29 -33.11
CA SER A 747 2.63 15.24 -34.12
C SER A 747 1.32 15.33 -34.91
N ASP A 748 1.43 15.39 -36.22
CA ASP A 748 0.32 15.59 -37.16
C ASP A 748 -0.85 14.59 -37.00
N GLY A 749 -0.58 13.38 -36.57
CA GLY A 749 -1.61 12.35 -36.40
C GLY A 749 -2.60 12.57 -35.23
N ALA A 750 -2.15 13.15 -34.13
CA ALA A 750 -3.04 13.46 -32.99
C ALA A 750 -3.77 14.78 -33.21
N VAL A 751 -3.09 15.74 -33.85
CA VAL A 751 -3.68 16.99 -34.32
C VAL A 751 -4.74 16.72 -35.39
N ALA A 752 -4.48 15.77 -36.30
CA ALA A 752 -5.44 15.38 -37.35
C ALA A 752 -6.68 14.69 -36.75
N ARG A 753 -6.55 13.82 -35.74
CA ARG A 753 -7.72 13.22 -35.06
C ARG A 753 -8.54 14.25 -34.30
N ALA A 754 -7.89 15.14 -33.53
CA ALA A 754 -8.59 16.22 -32.83
C ALA A 754 -9.20 17.23 -33.81
N ALA A 755 -8.52 17.52 -34.95
CA ALA A 755 -9.01 18.36 -36.00
C ALA A 755 -10.19 17.72 -36.76
N ALA A 756 -10.15 16.40 -37.03
CA ALA A 756 -11.26 15.66 -37.60
C ALA A 756 -12.50 15.69 -36.72
N VAL A 757 -12.32 15.55 -35.37
CA VAL A 757 -13.40 15.72 -34.40
C VAL A 757 -13.99 17.12 -34.46
N VAL A 758 -13.14 18.13 -34.62
CA VAL A 758 -13.56 19.54 -34.73
C VAL A 758 -14.21 19.79 -36.10
N GLU A 759 -13.73 19.20 -37.19
CA GLU A 759 -14.32 19.32 -38.53
C GLU A 759 -15.66 18.56 -38.64
N GLU A 760 -15.81 17.37 -38.04
CA GLU A 760 -17.10 16.71 -37.89
C GLU A 760 -18.13 17.55 -37.11
N MET A 761 -17.65 18.41 -36.24
CA MET A 761 -18.45 19.40 -35.50
C MET A 761 -18.70 20.69 -36.30
N GLY A 762 -18.18 20.83 -37.51
CA GLY A 762 -18.37 21.99 -38.41
C GLY A 762 -17.46 23.18 -38.13
N GLY A 763 -16.38 23.00 -37.36
CA GLY A 763 -15.43 24.05 -37.03
C GLY A 763 -14.26 24.15 -38.02
N ARG A 764 -13.74 25.35 -38.25
CA ARG A 764 -12.48 25.56 -38.98
C ARG A 764 -11.30 25.39 -38.02
N THR A 765 -10.37 24.51 -38.33
CA THR A 765 -9.12 24.38 -37.57
C THR A 765 -8.26 25.63 -37.75
N ARG A 766 -7.84 26.28 -36.67
CA ARG A 766 -6.86 27.38 -36.69
C ARG A 766 -5.43 26.93 -37.00
N TYR A 767 -5.20 25.64 -37.22
CA TYR A 767 -3.92 25.03 -37.51
C TYR A 767 -3.94 24.34 -38.88
N SER A 768 -3.88 25.10 -39.97
CA SER A 768 -3.36 24.59 -41.21
C SER A 768 -1.84 24.47 -41.08
N SER A 769 -1.28 23.31 -41.37
CA SER A 769 0.16 23.08 -41.41
C SER A 769 0.87 24.10 -42.31
N SER A 770 1.68 24.98 -41.73
CA SER A 770 2.68 25.73 -42.46
C SER A 770 3.95 24.88 -42.69
N ALA A 771 3.77 23.68 -43.18
CA ALA A 771 4.89 22.80 -43.63
C ALA A 771 4.65 22.44 -45.09
N GLY A 772 5.03 23.35 -45.96
CA GLY A 772 5.00 23.07 -47.41
C GLY A 772 5.04 24.30 -48.28
N GLN A 773 6.12 25.08 -48.19
CA GLN A 773 6.62 25.89 -49.28
C GLN A 773 7.96 26.52 -48.88
N GLU A 774 9.03 25.71 -49.10
CA GLU A 774 10.34 26.21 -49.54
C GLU A 774 11.10 24.97 -50.06
N ALA A 775 11.08 24.84 -51.39
CA ALA A 775 12.07 24.16 -52.15
C ALA A 775 12.30 24.97 -53.42
#